data_433f91d13251d35499dbdd2c26c7520d
#
_entry.id   433f91d13251d35499dbdd2c26c7520d
#
_cell.length_a   1.000
_cell.length_b   1.000
_cell.length_c   1.000
_cell.angle_alpha   90.00
_cell.angle_beta   90.00
_cell.angle_gamma   90.00
#
_symmetry.space_group_name_H-M   'P 1'
#
loop_
_entity.id
_entity.type
_entity.pdbx_description
1 polymer ?
#
loop_
_entity_poly.entity_id
_entity_poly.type
_entity_poly.pdbx_seq_one_letter_code
_entity_poly.pdbx_strand_id
1 'polypeptide(L)'
;MRDAPAMPRRALPVATALAAVVVTALAGAAPTAAAVRITARSVTLTTSQGSATVVRSPFALSFADPAGRTVLRQAPVTARTLALPPPPPPLVPTYGPPLQATLYAPLAFTVGQETTTTQEAGQWSGNLLSSVRTGTMYGVRAVRSARRARGGAVRLVASTTDPSGRVMVVTLRPDRGGTIHVSARPSPDTGVAGVADSFRSGPDEAFHGFGGRHLETDHRGAAFYNWVNEENFDGGPYGVPGAEDGTILYPNGPQAAYYPQASFVSSRSYGFLLDRPELARFRLASDRPDVWQADVSAPVLDYVVAPGPARRAIAALTAVTGRHRVPPAWAIGPMLDRATALSETAASYEAKVRQDLRDLDRYRIPLRAYRLEGWRILPRPVLRDLVARLHRRGLRVLFYFRAFVANDVAGTEPTGIFEDALRRGVVARTEAGAPYLFGNSFGGTSALIDFTDPAARSWWGDQIREALDLGADGFMQDFGEEVMPGMVFHDGSRGLEMHNRYPALFHRTTRRILDAYVRRHPGRRPFFFTRAGYTGRPGGAAYENANFPGDETTDWTRSSGIASVVPDMLNRAVGGAFGFTTDIGGYFDVRIGPTTKELFLRWAELAALTPFFRLHGSLIAGVHTPWSYDAQTVRTYRALTRLHQRAEPLILRLWRAAVRTGIPPTRPLWLAAPGDARAAREDQEWMLGDDVLVAPVVRRGARSRTVVFPPGCWRHGETGLTVRGPASRSVAAPLGRLPWFVRCGTRPLAPGFAG
;
A
#
# COMPACT_ATOMS: atom_id res chain seq x y z
N MET A 1 -26.14 -80.29 23.42
CA MET A 1 -25.53 -81.65 23.43
C MET A 1 -24.52 -81.67 22.27
N ARG A 2 -23.28 -81.91 22.68
CA ARG A 2 -22.12 -82.46 21.96
C ARG A 2 -21.66 -81.68 20.74
N ASP A 3 -20.64 -80.91 20.88
CA ASP A 3 -19.19 -81.24 20.86
C ASP A 3 -18.66 -81.70 19.50
N ALA A 4 -17.76 -80.87 18.97
CA ALA A 4 -16.41 -81.16 18.52
C ALA A 4 -16.24 -81.39 17.00
N PRO A 5 -15.02 -81.31 16.51
CA PRO A 5 -13.87 -80.51 16.85
C PRO A 5 -13.26 -79.69 15.67
N ALA A 6 -12.38 -78.80 16.01
CA ALA A 6 -11.60 -77.99 15.07
C ALA A 6 -10.49 -78.79 14.37
N MET A 7 -10.25 -78.51 13.09
CA MET A 7 -9.02 -78.89 12.38
C MET A 7 -8.18 -77.70 12.00
N PRO A 8 -6.86 -77.81 11.98
CA PRO A 8 -5.96 -76.70 11.88
C PRO A 8 -5.76 -76.23 10.43
N ARG A 9 -5.87 -74.92 10.22
CA ARG A 9 -5.49 -74.31 8.95
C ARG A 9 -3.98 -74.09 8.88
N ARG A 10 -3.33 -74.74 7.93
CA ARG A 10 -1.94 -74.50 7.57
C ARG A 10 -1.75 -73.05 7.10
N ALA A 11 -0.83 -72.35 7.72
CA ALA A 11 -0.35 -71.06 7.26
C ALA A 11 0.65 -71.22 6.12
N LEU A 12 0.40 -70.58 5.02
CA LEU A 12 1.38 -70.35 3.95
C LEU A 12 2.10 -69.03 4.25
N PRO A 13 3.44 -68.95 4.14
CA PRO A 13 4.15 -67.70 4.35
C PRO A 13 3.99 -66.79 3.13
N VAL A 14 3.34 -65.66 3.31
CA VAL A 14 3.37 -64.56 2.37
C VAL A 14 4.70 -63.79 2.57
N ALA A 15 5.60 -63.94 1.61
CA ALA A 15 6.82 -63.16 1.57
C ALA A 15 6.45 -61.69 1.20
N THR A 16 6.42 -60.82 2.20
CA THR A 16 6.28 -59.37 2.01
C THR A 16 7.65 -58.81 1.60
N ALA A 17 7.82 -58.54 0.30
CA ALA A 17 8.95 -57.76 -0.19
C ALA A 17 8.78 -56.28 0.32
N LEU A 18 9.51 -55.87 1.33
CA LEU A 18 9.68 -54.47 1.72
C LEU A 18 10.55 -53.83 0.63
N ALA A 19 9.91 -53.08 -0.28
CA ALA A 19 10.61 -52.08 -1.08
C ALA A 19 11.02 -50.90 -0.18
N ALA A 20 12.28 -50.85 0.22
CA ALA A 20 12.86 -49.71 0.89
C ALA A 20 12.91 -48.55 -0.08
N VAL A 21 11.93 -47.65 0.00
CA VAL A 21 12.01 -46.33 -0.65
C VAL A 21 13.05 -45.53 0.15
N VAL A 22 14.26 -45.44 -0.40
CA VAL A 22 15.28 -44.51 0.08
C VAL A 22 14.77 -43.11 -0.29
N VAL A 23 14.08 -42.48 0.65
CA VAL A 23 13.85 -41.04 0.62
C VAL A 23 15.20 -40.39 0.92
N THR A 24 15.93 -40.05 -0.09
CA THR A 24 17.05 -39.10 0.03
C THR A 24 16.44 -37.76 0.47
N ALA A 25 16.40 -37.54 1.77
CA ALA A 25 16.19 -36.22 2.33
C ALA A 25 17.31 -35.33 1.77
N LEU A 26 16.96 -34.48 0.82
CA LEU A 26 17.75 -33.30 0.50
C LEU A 26 17.85 -32.52 1.81
N ALA A 27 18.93 -32.76 2.53
CA ALA A 27 19.33 -31.93 3.66
C ALA A 27 19.39 -30.51 3.13
N GLY A 28 18.37 -29.71 3.46
CA GLY A 28 18.38 -28.28 3.21
C GLY A 28 19.65 -27.72 3.84
N ALA A 29 20.59 -27.27 3.02
CA ALA A 29 21.78 -26.61 3.51
C ALA A 29 21.35 -25.52 4.48
N ALA A 30 21.83 -25.58 5.72
CA ALA A 30 21.65 -24.53 6.71
C ALA A 30 22.00 -23.18 6.04
N PRO A 31 21.23 -22.09 6.31
CA PRO A 31 21.52 -20.81 5.69
C PRO A 31 22.98 -20.45 5.96
N THR A 32 23.78 -20.39 4.91
CA THR A 32 25.19 -20.03 5.00
C THR A 32 25.32 -18.70 5.71
N ALA A 33 26.07 -18.66 6.81
CA ALA A 33 26.33 -17.43 7.55
C ALA A 33 26.90 -16.39 6.58
N ALA A 34 26.51 -15.14 6.74
CA ALA A 34 27.01 -14.07 5.88
C ALA A 34 28.52 -14.01 5.93
N ALA A 35 29.17 -13.93 4.77
CA ALA A 35 30.62 -13.93 4.63
C ALA A 35 31.11 -12.61 4.05
N VAL A 36 32.18 -12.05 4.62
CA VAL A 36 32.89 -10.87 4.11
C VAL A 36 34.28 -11.27 3.60
N ARG A 37 34.58 -10.89 2.34
CA ARG A 37 35.89 -11.02 1.74
C ARG A 37 36.43 -9.63 1.43
N ILE A 38 37.63 -9.33 1.92
CA ILE A 38 38.32 -8.06 1.65
C ILE A 38 39.62 -8.39 0.90
N THR A 39 39.85 -7.76 -0.24
CA THR A 39 41.06 -7.85 -1.05
C THR A 39 41.62 -6.45 -1.33
N ALA A 40 42.79 -6.38 -2.00
CA ALA A 40 43.33 -5.10 -2.43
C ALA A 40 42.44 -4.39 -3.46
N ARG A 41 41.68 -5.14 -4.29
CA ARG A 41 40.87 -4.58 -5.39
C ARG A 41 39.40 -4.45 -5.05
N SER A 42 38.86 -5.28 -4.16
CA SER A 42 37.42 -5.33 -3.91
C SER A 42 37.08 -5.75 -2.48
N VAL A 43 35.82 -5.45 -2.10
CA VAL A 43 35.19 -5.92 -0.87
C VAL A 43 33.87 -6.57 -1.24
N THR A 44 33.65 -7.82 -0.83
CA THR A 44 32.41 -8.56 -1.12
C THR A 44 31.77 -9.02 0.18
N LEU A 45 30.47 -8.73 0.30
CA LEU A 45 29.56 -9.30 1.30
C LEU A 45 28.66 -10.32 0.60
N THR A 46 28.65 -11.56 1.07
CA THR A 46 27.79 -12.64 0.56
C THR A 46 26.73 -12.98 1.59
N THR A 47 25.48 -13.17 1.16
CA THR A 47 24.33 -13.62 1.94
C THR A 47 23.66 -14.81 1.26
N SER A 48 22.63 -15.36 1.87
CA SER A 48 21.81 -16.44 1.26
C SER A 48 21.03 -16.00 0.01
N GLN A 49 20.84 -14.69 -0.20
CA GLN A 49 20.11 -14.14 -1.35
C GLN A 49 21.03 -13.65 -2.48
N GLY A 50 22.35 -13.61 -2.26
CA GLY A 50 23.30 -13.12 -3.24
C GLY A 50 24.47 -12.37 -2.61
N SER A 51 25.09 -11.48 -3.36
CA SER A 51 26.26 -10.73 -2.88
C SER A 51 26.24 -9.27 -3.30
N ALA A 52 26.93 -8.44 -2.49
CA ALA A 52 27.29 -7.07 -2.84
C ALA A 52 28.81 -6.98 -2.96
N THR A 53 29.28 -6.45 -4.06
CA THR A 53 30.73 -6.25 -4.32
C THR A 53 31.04 -4.78 -4.58
N VAL A 54 31.94 -4.23 -3.78
CA VAL A 54 32.51 -2.89 -3.97
C VAL A 54 33.87 -3.02 -4.63
N VAL A 55 34.03 -2.47 -5.83
CA VAL A 55 35.33 -2.18 -6.43
C VAL A 55 35.91 -0.96 -5.71
N ARG A 56 37.21 -1.02 -5.35
CA ARG A 56 37.79 0.00 -4.48
C ARG A 56 38.21 1.27 -5.22
N SER A 57 38.65 1.15 -6.46
CA SER A 57 39.09 2.30 -7.27
C SER A 57 38.97 1.98 -8.77
N PRO A 58 38.18 2.79 -9.53
CA PRO A 58 37.20 3.74 -9.02
C PRO A 58 36.12 3.03 -8.18
N PHE A 59 35.49 3.77 -7.27
CA PHE A 59 34.42 3.21 -6.45
C PHE A 59 33.24 2.77 -7.33
N ALA A 60 32.81 1.52 -7.17
CA ALA A 60 31.63 1.01 -7.83
C ALA A 60 31.00 -0.13 -6.99
N LEU A 61 29.71 -0.06 -6.74
CA LEU A 61 28.95 -1.10 -6.03
C LEU A 61 28.07 -1.86 -7.01
N SER A 62 28.05 -3.17 -6.88
CA SER A 62 27.19 -4.06 -7.66
C SER A 62 26.62 -5.17 -6.79
N PHE A 63 25.47 -5.70 -7.22
CA PHE A 63 24.78 -6.80 -6.56
C PHE A 63 24.59 -7.94 -7.54
N ALA A 64 24.80 -9.16 -7.06
CA ALA A 64 24.63 -10.38 -7.83
C ALA A 64 23.67 -11.33 -7.12
N ASP A 65 22.94 -12.12 -7.90
CA ASP A 65 22.08 -13.19 -7.42
C ASP A 65 22.92 -14.39 -6.89
N PRO A 66 22.31 -15.42 -6.29
CA PRO A 66 23.05 -16.59 -5.78
C PRO A 66 23.82 -17.36 -6.84
N ALA A 67 23.46 -17.21 -8.12
CA ALA A 67 24.19 -17.81 -9.25
C ALA A 67 25.40 -16.96 -9.70
N GLY A 68 25.65 -15.82 -9.05
CA GLY A 68 26.74 -14.90 -9.38
C GLY A 68 26.44 -13.95 -10.54
N ARG A 69 25.22 -13.96 -11.08
CA ARG A 69 24.81 -13.05 -12.15
C ARG A 69 24.55 -11.68 -11.57
N THR A 70 25.22 -10.64 -12.09
CA THR A 70 24.97 -9.24 -11.69
C THR A 70 23.57 -8.80 -12.07
N VAL A 71 22.75 -8.42 -11.09
CA VAL A 71 21.37 -7.98 -11.27
C VAL A 71 21.22 -6.46 -11.11
N LEU A 72 22.08 -5.82 -10.33
CA LEU A 72 22.08 -4.37 -10.12
C LEU A 72 23.53 -3.85 -10.05
N ARG A 73 23.81 -2.73 -10.71
CA ARG A 73 25.12 -2.09 -10.72
C ARG A 73 24.94 -0.58 -10.69
N GLN A 74 25.74 0.11 -9.89
CA GLN A 74 25.79 1.57 -9.90
C GLN A 74 26.09 2.12 -11.30
N ALA A 75 25.53 3.28 -11.59
CA ALA A 75 25.83 4.02 -12.82
C ALA A 75 27.27 4.51 -12.78
N PRO A 76 27.98 4.55 -13.93
CA PRO A 76 29.29 5.17 -13.98
C PRO A 76 29.15 6.67 -13.67
N VAL A 77 30.19 7.24 -13.08
CA VAL A 77 30.26 8.71 -12.94
C VAL A 77 30.28 9.30 -14.34
N THR A 78 29.23 9.93 -14.75
CA THR A 78 29.12 10.60 -16.06
C THR A 78 29.12 12.10 -15.94
N ALA A 79 29.15 12.64 -14.70
CA ALA A 79 28.91 14.03 -14.46
C ALA A 79 30.04 14.68 -13.69
N ARG A 80 30.19 15.94 -13.99
CA ARG A 80 30.98 16.89 -13.24
C ARG A 80 30.22 17.23 -11.94
N THR A 81 30.89 17.76 -10.94
CA THR A 81 30.23 18.45 -9.83
C THR A 81 29.40 19.59 -10.42
N LEU A 82 28.09 19.53 -10.20
CA LEU A 82 27.15 20.55 -10.69
C LEU A 82 26.59 21.30 -9.49
N ALA A 83 26.55 22.63 -9.60
CA ALA A 83 25.68 23.43 -8.75
C ALA A 83 24.24 23.08 -9.10
N LEU A 84 23.40 22.95 -8.08
CA LEU A 84 21.96 22.84 -8.31
C LEU A 84 21.47 24.19 -8.86
N PRO A 85 20.55 24.18 -9.84
CA PRO A 85 19.99 25.43 -10.32
C PRO A 85 19.29 26.17 -9.19
N PRO A 86 19.20 27.52 -9.24
CA PRO A 86 18.38 28.26 -8.32
C PRO A 86 16.94 27.75 -8.36
N PRO A 87 16.19 27.84 -7.24
CA PRO A 87 14.79 27.45 -7.22
C PRO A 87 14.06 28.16 -8.39
N PRO A 88 13.18 27.46 -9.10
CA PRO A 88 12.29 28.13 -10.03
C PRO A 88 11.48 29.19 -9.27
N PRO A 89 11.11 30.29 -9.93
CA PRO A 89 10.20 31.24 -9.33
C PRO A 89 8.95 30.53 -8.83
N PRO A 90 8.27 31.00 -7.77
CA PRO A 90 7.08 30.35 -7.24
C PRO A 90 6.06 30.18 -8.38
N LEU A 91 6.04 28.99 -8.94
CA LEU A 91 5.09 28.61 -9.96
C LEU A 91 3.74 28.41 -9.30
N VAL A 92 2.70 28.90 -9.95
CA VAL A 92 1.34 28.42 -9.71
C VAL A 92 1.40 26.89 -9.67
N PRO A 93 0.85 26.24 -8.64
CA PRO A 93 1.00 24.80 -8.46
C PRO A 93 0.42 24.08 -9.67
N THR A 94 1.29 23.56 -10.49
CA THR A 94 0.94 22.72 -11.63
C THR A 94 1.68 21.39 -11.46
N TYR A 95 0.95 20.30 -11.31
CA TYR A 95 1.47 18.91 -11.36
C TYR A 95 2.51 18.48 -10.30
N GLY A 96 2.35 18.90 -9.08
CA GLY A 96 3.32 18.62 -8.04
C GLY A 96 4.65 19.37 -8.23
N PRO A 97 5.50 19.37 -7.22
CA PRO A 97 6.74 20.11 -7.30
C PRO A 97 7.68 19.49 -8.35
N PRO A 98 8.23 20.29 -9.29
CA PRO A 98 9.13 19.78 -10.30
C PRO A 98 10.39 19.20 -9.67
N LEU A 99 10.81 18.03 -10.13
CA LEU A 99 12.06 17.43 -9.70
C LEU A 99 13.23 18.21 -10.28
N GLN A 100 14.14 18.65 -9.41
CA GLN A 100 15.32 19.39 -9.81
C GLN A 100 16.32 18.50 -10.56
N ALA A 101 17.13 19.12 -11.42
CA ALA A 101 18.25 18.47 -12.06
C ALA A 101 19.21 17.88 -11.00
N THR A 102 19.80 16.75 -11.28
CA THR A 102 20.68 16.04 -10.35
C THR A 102 21.96 15.53 -11.00
N LEU A 103 22.90 15.19 -10.18
CA LEU A 103 24.12 14.48 -10.57
C LEU A 103 23.87 12.97 -10.48
N TYR A 104 24.00 12.26 -11.60
CA TYR A 104 24.04 10.81 -11.61
C TYR A 104 25.45 10.31 -11.33
N ALA A 105 25.67 9.82 -10.14
CA ALA A 105 26.95 9.29 -9.69
C ALA A 105 26.74 8.24 -8.60
N PRO A 106 27.67 7.29 -8.42
CA PRO A 106 27.63 6.41 -7.27
C PRO A 106 27.76 7.21 -5.98
N LEU A 107 26.79 7.07 -5.06
CA LEU A 107 26.77 7.69 -3.73
C LEU A 107 27.15 9.17 -3.77
N ALA A 108 26.35 9.97 -4.43
CA ALA A 108 26.48 11.43 -4.42
C ALA A 108 25.81 12.05 -3.18
N PHE A 109 26.28 13.22 -2.76
CA PHE A 109 25.64 14.00 -1.70
C PHE A 109 25.68 15.49 -2.02
N THR A 110 24.69 16.23 -1.53
CA THR A 110 24.62 17.68 -1.71
C THR A 110 25.05 18.40 -0.42
N VAL A 111 26.00 19.29 -0.54
CA VAL A 111 26.31 20.28 0.52
C VAL A 111 25.59 21.57 0.18
N GLY A 112 24.66 21.97 1.04
CA GLY A 112 23.78 23.11 0.79
C GLY A 112 22.55 23.10 1.69
N GLN A 113 21.44 23.58 1.17
CA GLN A 113 20.18 23.71 1.89
C GLN A 113 19.04 23.07 1.09
N GLU A 114 17.99 22.65 1.77
CA GLU A 114 16.74 22.22 1.16
C GLU A 114 15.57 22.91 1.87
N THR A 115 14.70 23.52 1.08
CA THR A 115 13.47 24.14 1.55
C THR A 115 12.30 23.33 1.06
N THR A 116 11.50 22.81 1.97
CA THR A 116 10.29 22.04 1.68
C THR A 116 9.08 22.84 2.16
N THR A 117 8.13 23.04 1.26
CA THR A 117 6.88 23.75 1.52
C THR A 117 5.72 22.77 1.35
N THR A 118 4.80 22.80 2.30
CA THR A 118 3.57 22.01 2.28
C THR A 118 2.35 22.92 2.35
N GLN A 119 1.21 22.40 1.95
CA GLN A 119 -0.06 23.07 2.15
C GLN A 119 -0.43 23.04 3.64
N GLU A 120 -0.76 24.20 4.22
CA GLU A 120 -0.97 24.33 5.67
C GLU A 120 -2.43 24.45 6.09
N ALA A 121 -3.36 24.53 5.14
CA ALA A 121 -4.77 24.70 5.45
C ALA A 121 -5.66 23.94 4.47
N GLY A 122 -6.86 23.57 4.92
CA GLY A 122 -7.87 22.88 4.15
C GLY A 122 -7.69 21.36 4.14
N GLN A 123 -8.41 20.70 3.27
CA GLN A 123 -8.46 19.24 3.14
C GLN A 123 -7.10 18.62 2.77
N TRP A 124 -6.22 19.43 2.17
CA TRP A 124 -4.93 18.97 1.66
C TRP A 124 -3.74 19.41 2.52
N SER A 125 -4.01 19.68 3.80
CA SER A 125 -2.97 20.04 4.77
C SER A 125 -1.91 18.95 4.84
N GLY A 126 -0.62 19.38 4.81
CA GLY A 126 0.52 18.47 4.79
C GLY A 126 0.97 18.02 3.39
N ASN A 127 0.19 18.28 2.34
CA ASN A 127 0.57 17.96 0.98
C ASN A 127 1.80 18.74 0.53
N LEU A 128 2.69 18.05 -0.20
CA LEU A 128 3.92 18.65 -0.71
C LEU A 128 3.62 19.64 -1.84
N LEU A 129 3.92 20.91 -1.65
CA LEU A 129 3.82 21.94 -2.68
C LEU A 129 5.14 22.13 -3.45
N SER A 130 6.26 22.12 -2.74
CA SER A 130 7.57 22.21 -3.36
C SER A 130 8.65 21.66 -2.45
N SER A 131 9.75 21.18 -3.07
CA SER A 131 10.98 20.90 -2.35
C SER A 131 12.16 21.29 -3.23
N VAL A 132 12.87 22.32 -2.82
CA VAL A 132 13.94 22.94 -3.57
C VAL A 132 15.24 22.76 -2.82
N ARG A 133 16.21 22.08 -3.45
CA ARG A 133 17.54 21.89 -2.92
C ARG A 133 18.54 22.76 -3.68
N THR A 134 19.34 23.52 -2.95
CA THR A 134 20.42 24.35 -3.49
C THR A 134 21.77 23.90 -2.93
N GLY A 135 22.84 24.15 -3.64
CA GLY A 135 24.19 23.79 -3.21
C GLY A 135 24.97 23.01 -4.26
N THR A 136 26.03 22.33 -3.82
CA THR A 136 26.93 21.57 -4.71
C THR A 136 26.86 20.10 -4.42
N MET A 137 26.75 19.28 -5.48
CA MET A 137 26.78 17.82 -5.39
C MET A 137 28.19 17.29 -5.57
N TYR A 138 28.56 16.37 -4.70
CA TYR A 138 29.85 15.67 -4.72
C TYR A 138 29.63 14.15 -4.81
N GLY A 139 30.49 13.45 -5.52
CA GLY A 139 30.45 11.99 -5.69
C GLY A 139 31.62 11.28 -5.00
N VAL A 140 31.48 9.98 -4.79
CA VAL A 140 32.51 9.12 -4.23
C VAL A 140 33.55 8.76 -5.29
N ARG A 141 34.87 8.68 -4.91
CA ARG A 141 35.99 8.37 -5.79
C ARG A 141 36.55 6.96 -5.58
N ALA A 142 37.08 6.69 -4.38
CA ALA A 142 37.79 5.45 -4.11
C ALA A 142 37.73 5.07 -2.62
N VAL A 143 37.77 3.78 -2.33
CA VAL A 143 37.84 3.25 -0.96
C VAL A 143 39.23 3.43 -0.39
N ARG A 144 39.36 4.23 0.65
CA ARG A 144 40.61 4.42 1.42
C ARG A 144 40.87 3.26 2.39
N SER A 145 39.80 2.81 3.08
CA SER A 145 39.92 1.70 4.03
C SER A 145 38.66 0.84 4.07
N ALA A 146 38.85 -0.43 4.40
CA ALA A 146 37.78 -1.40 4.58
C ALA A 146 38.08 -2.27 5.81
N ARG A 147 37.10 -2.42 6.71
CA ARG A 147 37.24 -3.23 7.93
C ARG A 147 35.96 -4.03 8.20
N ARG A 148 36.10 -5.27 8.67
CA ARG A 148 34.98 -6.05 9.18
C ARG A 148 34.37 -5.36 10.39
N ALA A 149 33.04 -5.44 10.52
CA ALA A 149 32.27 -4.89 11.63
C ALA A 149 31.39 -5.99 12.27
N ARG A 150 30.81 -5.70 13.41
CA ARG A 150 29.93 -6.64 14.13
C ARG A 150 28.74 -7.09 13.27
N GLY A 151 28.20 -8.28 13.54
CA GLY A 151 27.03 -8.80 12.83
C GLY A 151 27.26 -9.17 11.37
N GLY A 152 28.50 -9.52 10.98
CA GLY A 152 28.84 -9.87 9.60
C GLY A 152 28.90 -8.68 8.63
N ALA A 153 28.91 -7.45 9.16
CA ALA A 153 28.99 -6.24 8.38
C ALA A 153 30.44 -5.92 7.94
N VAL A 154 30.56 -5.04 6.93
CA VAL A 154 31.81 -4.40 6.54
C VAL A 154 31.61 -2.89 6.46
N ARG A 155 32.54 -2.13 7.05
CA ARG A 155 32.58 -0.67 7.02
C ARG A 155 33.71 -0.21 6.10
N LEU A 156 33.38 0.68 5.18
CA LEU A 156 34.26 1.27 4.20
C LEU A 156 34.35 2.79 4.47
N VAL A 157 35.51 3.37 4.23
CA VAL A 157 35.70 4.82 4.17
C VAL A 157 36.22 5.14 2.78
N ALA A 158 35.51 5.94 2.04
CA ALA A 158 35.83 6.31 0.68
C ALA A 158 36.06 7.84 0.55
N SER A 159 37.03 8.21 -0.29
CA SER A 159 37.26 9.61 -0.67
C SER A 159 36.15 10.10 -1.60
N THR A 160 35.95 11.41 -1.59
CA THR A 160 34.93 12.07 -2.42
C THR A 160 35.55 13.17 -3.27
N THR A 161 34.72 13.79 -4.12
CA THR A 161 35.13 14.96 -4.91
C THR A 161 35.05 16.27 -4.14
N ASP A 162 34.56 16.25 -2.89
CA ASP A 162 34.47 17.43 -2.05
C ASP A 162 35.83 17.98 -1.70
N PRO A 163 36.14 19.24 -2.05
CA PRO A 163 37.45 19.85 -1.78
C PRO A 163 37.70 20.05 -0.28
N SER A 164 36.67 20.07 0.55
CA SER A 164 36.85 20.14 2.01
C SER A 164 37.34 18.83 2.65
N GLY A 165 37.50 17.77 1.83
CA GLY A 165 38.07 16.50 2.28
C GLY A 165 37.04 15.57 2.97
N ARG A 166 35.74 15.85 2.91
CA ARG A 166 34.71 14.93 3.40
C ARG A 166 34.88 13.54 2.80
N VAL A 167 34.66 12.54 3.62
CA VAL A 167 34.66 11.14 3.20
C VAL A 167 33.24 10.58 3.21
N MET A 168 32.99 9.56 2.39
CA MET A 168 31.77 8.77 2.48
C MET A 168 32.03 7.52 3.32
N VAL A 169 31.28 7.35 4.40
CA VAL A 169 31.29 6.13 5.21
C VAL A 169 30.20 5.22 4.69
N VAL A 170 30.57 4.04 4.18
CA VAL A 170 29.64 3.05 3.65
C VAL A 170 29.67 1.81 4.51
N THR A 171 28.51 1.35 4.95
CA THR A 171 28.37 0.07 5.68
C THR A 171 27.51 -0.89 4.89
N LEU A 172 28.02 -2.06 4.58
CA LEU A 172 27.26 -3.18 4.04
C LEU A 172 27.03 -4.19 5.16
N ARG A 173 25.77 -4.62 5.35
CA ARG A 173 25.44 -5.66 6.33
C ARG A 173 24.41 -6.63 5.79
N PRO A 174 24.43 -7.89 6.24
CA PRO A 174 23.33 -8.81 6.00
C PRO A 174 22.09 -8.33 6.74
N ASP A 175 20.91 -8.60 6.16
CA ASP A 175 19.65 -8.23 6.75
C ASP A 175 18.62 -9.37 6.67
N ARG A 176 17.41 -9.12 7.18
CA ARG A 176 16.32 -10.11 7.23
C ARG A 176 16.08 -10.73 5.86
N GLY A 177 15.76 -12.02 5.85
CA GLY A 177 15.51 -12.76 4.61
C GLY A 177 16.72 -12.93 3.71
N GLY A 178 17.94 -12.64 4.21
CA GLY A 178 19.19 -12.73 3.43
C GLY A 178 19.40 -11.55 2.48
N THR A 179 18.65 -10.47 2.63
CA THR A 179 18.86 -9.23 1.88
C THR A 179 20.13 -8.51 2.31
N ILE A 180 20.54 -7.52 1.55
CA ILE A 180 21.73 -6.73 1.80
C ILE A 180 21.33 -5.29 2.09
N HIS A 181 21.67 -4.82 3.28
CA HIS A 181 21.48 -3.42 3.67
C HIS A 181 22.73 -2.61 3.40
N VAL A 182 22.56 -1.45 2.78
CA VAL A 182 23.59 -0.44 2.51
C VAL A 182 23.24 0.81 3.28
N SER A 183 24.22 1.33 4.02
CA SER A 183 24.14 2.66 4.67
C SER A 183 25.29 3.50 4.16
N ALA A 184 25.01 4.71 3.68
CA ALA A 184 26.00 5.65 3.18
C ALA A 184 25.82 7.02 3.82
N ARG A 185 26.88 7.54 4.49
CA ARG A 185 26.85 8.82 5.20
C ARG A 185 28.13 9.61 4.95
N PRO A 186 28.05 10.84 4.45
CA PRO A 186 29.16 11.78 4.44
C PRO A 186 29.68 12.07 5.86
N SER A 187 30.98 12.30 6.02
CA SER A 187 31.58 12.62 7.31
C SER A 187 32.66 13.68 7.13
N PRO A 188 32.55 14.84 7.81
CA PRO A 188 31.40 15.28 8.58
C PRO A 188 30.14 15.47 7.73
N ASP A 189 28.95 15.39 8.35
CA ASP A 189 27.67 15.54 7.66
C ASP A 189 27.04 16.92 7.80
N THR A 190 27.68 17.84 8.50
CA THR A 190 27.23 19.22 8.64
C THR A 190 27.02 19.89 7.28
N GLY A 191 25.85 20.48 7.08
CA GLY A 191 25.46 21.14 5.83
C GLY A 191 25.13 20.18 4.68
N VAL A 192 24.99 18.88 4.94
CA VAL A 192 24.56 17.91 3.93
C VAL A 192 23.03 17.91 3.86
N ALA A 193 22.48 18.40 2.74
CA ALA A 193 21.03 18.47 2.50
C ALA A 193 20.43 17.18 1.97
N GLY A 194 21.24 16.29 1.38
CA GLY A 194 20.75 15.02 0.89
C GLY A 194 21.82 14.09 0.34
N VAL A 195 21.49 12.81 0.24
CA VAL A 195 22.36 11.75 -0.30
C VAL A 195 21.57 10.94 -1.33
N ALA A 196 22.24 10.62 -2.45
CA ALA A 196 21.66 9.87 -3.57
C ALA A 196 22.55 8.71 -3.99
N ASP A 197 21.97 7.69 -4.60
CA ASP A 197 22.67 6.64 -5.31
C ASP A 197 22.02 6.39 -6.67
N SER A 198 22.85 6.17 -7.69
CA SER A 198 22.40 6.02 -9.07
C SER A 198 22.83 4.66 -9.62
N PHE A 199 21.92 4.03 -10.34
CA PHE A 199 22.10 2.69 -10.87
C PHE A 199 21.84 2.63 -12.36
N ARG A 200 22.50 1.73 -13.06
CA ARG A 200 22.24 1.47 -14.47
C ARG A 200 20.85 0.89 -14.66
N SER A 201 20.13 1.43 -15.62
CA SER A 201 18.87 0.87 -16.12
C SER A 201 19.08 0.23 -17.49
N GLY A 202 18.45 -0.92 -17.73
CA GLY A 202 18.38 -1.51 -19.06
C GLY A 202 17.30 -0.83 -19.93
N PRO A 203 17.35 -0.98 -21.26
CA PRO A 203 16.36 -0.36 -22.16
C PRO A 203 14.94 -0.80 -21.87
N ASP A 204 14.75 -2.05 -21.49
CA ASP A 204 13.42 -2.67 -21.24
C ASP A 204 13.22 -3.00 -19.76
N GLU A 205 13.92 -2.32 -18.85
CA GLU A 205 13.76 -2.55 -17.42
C GLU A 205 12.45 -1.93 -16.93
N ALA A 206 11.60 -2.75 -16.31
CA ALA A 206 10.38 -2.32 -15.67
C ALA A 206 10.57 -2.23 -14.15
N PHE A 207 9.87 -1.28 -13.53
CA PHE A 207 9.91 -0.99 -12.09
C PHE A 207 8.50 -1.09 -11.50
N HIS A 208 8.23 -2.10 -10.68
CA HIS A 208 6.89 -2.41 -10.17
C HIS A 208 6.79 -2.25 -8.66
N GLY A 209 5.79 -1.51 -8.18
CA GLY A 209 5.55 -1.28 -6.76
C GLY A 209 5.29 0.17 -6.43
N PHE A 210 6.00 0.75 -5.45
CA PHE A 210 5.89 2.12 -4.96
C PHE A 210 4.57 2.47 -4.26
N GLY A 211 3.74 1.47 -3.94
CA GLY A 211 2.52 1.65 -3.15
C GLY A 211 1.37 2.23 -3.94
N GLY A 212 0.61 3.13 -3.31
CA GLY A 212 -0.63 3.70 -3.84
C GLY A 212 -0.48 4.58 -5.07
N ARG A 213 0.23 4.11 -6.08
CA ARG A 213 0.38 4.80 -7.37
C ARG A 213 -0.51 4.12 -8.40
N HIS A 214 -1.40 4.87 -9.02
CA HIS A 214 -2.56 4.32 -9.69
C HIS A 214 -2.61 4.55 -11.21
N LEU A 215 -1.65 5.28 -11.78
CA LEU A 215 -1.65 5.47 -13.23
C LEU A 215 -1.26 4.20 -13.99
N GLU A 216 -0.27 3.46 -13.49
CA GLU A 216 0.30 2.29 -14.16
C GLU A 216 1.00 1.35 -13.17
N THR A 217 1.30 0.12 -13.59
CA THR A 217 2.05 -0.85 -12.79
C THR A 217 3.53 -0.93 -13.16
N ASP A 218 3.96 -0.33 -14.25
CA ASP A 218 5.36 -0.12 -14.62
C ASP A 218 5.69 1.36 -14.56
N HIS A 219 6.56 1.74 -13.65
CA HIS A 219 6.94 3.13 -13.41
C HIS A 219 8.18 3.58 -14.22
N ARG A 220 8.59 2.83 -15.25
CA ARG A 220 9.67 3.29 -16.13
C ARG A 220 9.31 4.62 -16.80
N GLY A 221 10.25 5.56 -16.80
CA GLY A 221 10.02 6.91 -17.31
C GLY A 221 9.43 7.87 -16.28
N ALA A 222 9.01 7.38 -15.13
CA ALA A 222 8.45 8.23 -14.08
C ALA A 222 9.53 8.91 -13.22
N ALA A 223 9.21 10.11 -12.75
CA ALA A 223 9.95 10.83 -11.72
C ALA A 223 8.95 11.37 -10.70
N PHE A 224 9.18 11.08 -9.42
CA PHE A 224 8.24 11.47 -8.38
C PHE A 224 8.88 11.60 -7.00
N TYR A 225 8.16 12.30 -6.12
CA TYR A 225 8.46 12.34 -4.69
C TYR A 225 7.77 11.17 -3.98
N ASN A 226 8.47 10.60 -2.99
CA ASN A 226 7.89 9.62 -2.07
C ASN A 226 7.55 10.32 -0.77
N TRP A 227 6.32 10.85 -0.71
CA TRP A 227 5.73 11.63 0.35
C TRP A 227 4.28 11.22 0.52
N VAL A 228 3.80 11.12 1.74
CA VAL A 228 2.38 10.83 2.00
C VAL A 228 1.57 12.06 1.63
N ASN A 229 0.78 11.98 0.59
CA ASN A 229 -0.05 13.07 0.10
C ASN A 229 -1.51 12.64 0.07
N GLU A 230 -2.40 13.57 0.37
CA GLU A 230 -3.80 13.43 0.06
C GLU A 230 -4.00 13.66 -1.45
N GLU A 231 -4.83 12.85 -2.08
CA GLU A 231 -5.33 12.96 -3.45
C GLU A 231 -4.31 13.24 -4.56
N ASN A 232 -4.49 12.67 -5.70
CA ASN A 232 -3.74 13.01 -6.89
C ASN A 232 -4.63 12.92 -8.12
N PHE A 233 -4.81 14.00 -8.78
CA PHE A 233 -5.58 14.12 -9.99
C PHE A 233 -4.71 14.59 -11.14
N ASP A 234 -4.99 14.09 -12.33
CA ASP A 234 -4.41 14.63 -13.54
C ASP A 234 -4.90 16.03 -13.77
N GLY A 235 -3.96 16.91 -13.96
CA GLY A 235 -4.28 18.19 -14.47
C GLY A 235 -4.06 19.33 -13.49
N GLY A 236 -4.04 20.54 -13.96
CA GLY A 236 -3.68 21.76 -13.27
C GLY A 236 -4.63 22.11 -12.11
N PRO A 237 -4.38 23.18 -11.35
CA PRO A 237 -4.96 23.43 -10.01
C PRO A 237 -6.49 23.63 -9.93
N TYR A 238 -7.23 23.51 -11.02
CA TYR A 238 -8.66 23.83 -11.03
C TYR A 238 -9.54 22.96 -11.93
N GLY A 239 -9.12 21.77 -12.32
CA GLY A 239 -9.88 20.91 -13.22
C GLY A 239 -9.22 20.81 -14.59
N VAL A 240 -9.09 19.63 -15.13
CA VAL A 240 -8.51 19.41 -16.43
C VAL A 240 -9.57 19.56 -17.48
N PRO A 241 -9.45 20.58 -18.34
CA PRO A 241 -10.17 20.55 -19.59
C PRO A 241 -9.65 19.35 -20.40
N GLY A 242 -10.48 18.33 -20.59
CA GLY A 242 -10.12 17.17 -21.41
C GLY A 242 -10.01 15.85 -20.67
N ALA A 243 -10.01 15.80 -19.36
CA ALA A 243 -10.56 14.64 -18.68
C ALA A 243 -12.02 14.53 -19.13
N GLU A 244 -12.46 13.33 -19.46
CA GLU A 244 -13.80 13.11 -20.00
C GLU A 244 -14.92 13.75 -19.16
N ASP A 245 -14.62 14.17 -17.93
CA ASP A 245 -15.54 14.61 -16.91
C ASP A 245 -15.14 15.89 -16.13
N GLY A 246 -14.18 16.69 -16.60
CA GLY A 246 -13.83 17.95 -15.95
C GLY A 246 -13.20 17.76 -14.55
N THR A 247 -12.21 16.95 -14.47
CA THR A 247 -11.54 16.52 -13.22
C THR A 247 -11.09 17.69 -12.36
N ILE A 248 -11.33 17.56 -11.07
CA ILE A 248 -10.85 18.48 -10.05
C ILE A 248 -9.38 18.20 -9.77
N LEU A 249 -8.66 19.26 -9.45
CA LEU A 249 -7.23 19.21 -9.29
C LEU A 249 -6.78 19.43 -7.89
N TYR A 250 -5.82 18.62 -7.57
CA TYR A 250 -5.06 18.72 -6.36
C TYR A 250 -3.58 19.03 -6.67
N PRO A 251 -2.85 19.71 -5.79
CA PRO A 251 -1.51 20.21 -6.10
C PRO A 251 -0.41 19.15 -6.16
N ASN A 252 -0.73 17.90 -5.93
CA ASN A 252 0.25 16.83 -5.70
C ASN A 252 0.71 16.12 -6.97
N GLY A 253 0.03 16.33 -8.08
CA GLY A 253 0.38 15.73 -9.38
C GLY A 253 0.07 14.23 -9.49
N PRO A 254 0.25 13.68 -10.70
CA PRO A 254 -0.24 12.34 -11.07
C PRO A 254 0.48 11.18 -10.38
N GLN A 255 1.60 11.43 -9.72
CA GLN A 255 2.37 10.42 -8.99
C GLN A 255 2.26 10.56 -7.47
N ALA A 256 1.39 11.41 -6.96
CA ALA A 256 1.12 11.50 -5.53
C ALA A 256 0.36 10.28 -5.01
N ALA A 257 0.41 10.00 -3.74
CA ALA A 257 -0.24 8.84 -3.15
C ALA A 257 -0.49 9.01 -1.65
N TYR A 258 -1.65 8.58 -1.18
CA TYR A 258 -1.94 8.41 0.25
C TYR A 258 -1.03 7.37 0.92
N TYR A 259 -0.63 6.36 0.17
CA TYR A 259 0.12 5.21 0.69
C TYR A 259 1.39 4.96 -0.14
N PRO A 260 2.33 5.91 -0.22
CA PRO A 260 3.57 5.72 -0.93
C PRO A 260 4.43 4.66 -0.23
N GLN A 261 4.99 3.74 -1.01
CA GLN A 261 5.94 2.75 -0.53
C GLN A 261 7.28 2.99 -1.23
N ALA A 262 8.36 3.20 -0.46
CA ALA A 262 9.68 3.43 -1.01
C ALA A 262 10.35 2.10 -1.44
N SER A 263 9.58 1.19 -2.02
CA SER A 263 10.04 -0.15 -2.42
C SER A 263 9.45 -0.60 -3.74
N PHE A 264 10.27 -1.30 -4.52
CA PHE A 264 9.87 -1.84 -5.81
C PHE A 264 10.62 -3.15 -6.14
N VAL A 265 10.15 -3.86 -7.14
CA VAL A 265 10.87 -4.96 -7.79
C VAL A 265 11.11 -4.63 -9.25
N SER A 266 12.30 -5.00 -9.74
CA SER A 266 12.69 -4.81 -11.13
C SER A 266 12.55 -6.09 -11.94
N SER A 267 12.18 -5.94 -13.22
CA SER A 267 12.18 -7.03 -14.20
C SER A 267 13.59 -7.66 -14.38
N ARG A 268 14.65 -6.99 -13.92
CA ARG A 268 16.04 -7.48 -13.92
C ARG A 268 16.41 -8.36 -12.72
N SER A 269 15.40 -8.90 -12.03
CA SER A 269 15.59 -9.84 -10.92
C SER A 269 16.29 -9.25 -9.71
N TYR A 270 15.81 -8.12 -9.23
CA TYR A 270 16.13 -7.57 -7.91
C TYR A 270 14.95 -6.83 -7.33
N GLY A 271 14.96 -6.66 -6.02
CA GLY A 271 14.08 -5.72 -5.30
C GLY A 271 14.90 -4.67 -4.59
N PHE A 272 14.34 -3.49 -4.45
CA PHE A 272 14.93 -2.34 -3.78
C PHE A 272 13.96 -1.74 -2.77
N LEU A 273 14.47 -1.35 -1.60
CA LEU A 273 13.74 -0.63 -0.56
C LEU A 273 14.61 0.54 -0.10
N LEU A 274 14.17 1.76 -0.26
CA LEU A 274 14.74 2.91 0.43
C LEU A 274 14.23 2.88 1.89
N ASP A 275 15.16 2.68 2.82
CA ASP A 275 14.86 2.46 4.24
C ASP A 275 14.95 3.76 5.05
N ARG A 276 14.35 4.82 4.50
CA ARG A 276 14.33 6.17 5.08
C ARG A 276 12.94 6.76 5.01
N PRO A 277 12.45 7.39 6.08
CA PRO A 277 11.13 8.03 6.09
C PRO A 277 11.14 9.48 5.59
N GLU A 278 12.29 10.10 5.47
CA GLU A 278 12.37 11.48 5.01
C GLU A 278 11.91 11.60 3.56
N LEU A 279 11.64 12.82 3.11
CA LEU A 279 11.29 13.09 1.72
C LEU A 279 12.31 12.45 0.78
N ALA A 280 11.82 11.63 -0.12
CA ALA A 280 12.65 10.95 -1.10
C ALA A 280 12.21 11.26 -2.53
N ARG A 281 13.14 11.13 -3.47
CA ARG A 281 12.91 11.30 -4.90
C ARG A 281 13.36 10.05 -5.63
N PHE A 282 12.52 9.57 -6.52
CA PHE A 282 12.87 8.53 -7.46
C PHE A 282 12.84 9.08 -8.88
N ARG A 283 13.88 8.77 -9.67
CA ARG A 283 13.94 9.00 -11.11
C ARG A 283 14.18 7.65 -11.77
N LEU A 284 13.19 7.15 -12.49
CA LEU A 284 13.17 5.77 -13.00
C LEU A 284 13.41 5.77 -14.52
N ALA A 285 14.61 6.07 -14.95
CA ALA A 285 14.94 6.25 -16.36
C ALA A 285 14.11 7.39 -17.03
N SER A 286 13.74 8.41 -16.27
CA SER A 286 12.87 9.52 -16.69
C SER A 286 13.57 10.51 -17.62
N ASP A 287 14.67 11.07 -17.18
CA ASP A 287 15.49 12.05 -17.89
C ASP A 287 16.73 11.42 -18.53
N ARG A 288 17.12 10.24 -18.06
CA ARG A 288 18.18 9.41 -18.62
C ARG A 288 17.74 7.96 -18.74
N PRO A 289 17.55 7.42 -19.95
CA PRO A 289 16.99 6.08 -20.16
C PRO A 289 17.88 4.94 -19.67
N ASP A 290 19.17 5.20 -19.44
CA ASP A 290 20.17 4.22 -18.99
C ASP A 290 20.44 4.25 -17.48
N VAL A 291 19.74 5.11 -16.70
CA VAL A 291 19.99 5.31 -15.27
C VAL A 291 18.67 5.51 -14.49
N TRP A 292 18.60 4.92 -13.31
CA TRP A 292 17.64 5.30 -12.30
C TRP A 292 18.35 5.75 -11.02
N GLN A 293 17.68 6.57 -10.20
CA GLN A 293 18.25 7.16 -8.99
C GLN A 293 17.24 7.15 -7.86
N ALA A 294 17.71 6.88 -6.63
CA ALA A 294 17.05 7.18 -5.38
C ALA A 294 17.83 8.27 -4.65
N ASP A 295 17.11 9.30 -4.18
CA ASP A 295 17.65 10.47 -3.48
C ASP A 295 16.80 10.72 -2.23
N VAL A 296 17.43 11.03 -1.10
CA VAL A 296 16.75 11.30 0.17
C VAL A 296 17.19 12.64 0.75
N SER A 297 16.24 13.40 1.31
CA SER A 297 16.47 14.66 2.01
C SER A 297 16.96 14.42 3.43
N ALA A 298 18.10 13.77 3.55
CA ALA A 298 18.75 13.43 4.81
C ALA A 298 20.25 13.28 4.61
N PRO A 299 21.09 13.49 5.66
CA PRO A 299 22.54 13.30 5.56
C PRO A 299 22.96 11.83 5.55
N VAL A 300 22.03 10.90 5.42
CA VAL A 300 22.29 9.46 5.32
C VAL A 300 21.33 8.81 4.36
N LEU A 301 21.85 7.95 3.50
CA LEU A 301 21.07 7.09 2.62
C LEU A 301 21.16 5.65 3.13
N ASP A 302 20.01 5.09 3.49
CA ASP A 302 19.85 3.68 3.86
C ASP A 302 18.95 2.98 2.86
N TYR A 303 19.41 1.86 2.31
CA TYR A 303 18.55 1.05 1.43
C TYR A 303 18.85 -0.45 1.55
N VAL A 304 17.90 -1.26 1.12
CA VAL A 304 17.99 -2.72 1.09
C VAL A 304 17.87 -3.22 -0.33
N VAL A 305 18.75 -4.12 -0.73
CA VAL A 305 18.66 -4.83 -1.99
C VAL A 305 18.37 -6.31 -1.74
N ALA A 306 17.39 -6.85 -2.47
CA ALA A 306 17.02 -8.25 -2.50
C ALA A 306 17.32 -8.82 -3.90
N PRO A 307 18.54 -9.37 -4.15
CA PRO A 307 18.85 -9.99 -5.43
C PRO A 307 18.02 -11.26 -5.66
N GLY A 308 17.48 -11.42 -6.87
CA GLY A 308 16.72 -12.60 -7.27
C GLY A 308 15.40 -12.28 -7.96
N PRO A 309 14.70 -13.29 -8.47
CA PRO A 309 13.45 -13.10 -9.24
C PRO A 309 12.36 -12.46 -8.38
N ALA A 310 11.41 -11.79 -9.03
CA ALA A 310 10.41 -10.93 -8.40
C ALA A 310 9.70 -11.55 -7.19
N ARG A 311 9.23 -12.79 -7.27
CA ARG A 311 8.58 -13.48 -6.13
C ARG A 311 9.49 -13.60 -4.91
N ARG A 312 10.78 -13.87 -5.12
CA ARG A 312 11.77 -13.93 -4.03
C ARG A 312 12.06 -12.55 -3.47
N ALA A 313 12.21 -11.55 -4.34
CA ALA A 313 12.45 -10.16 -3.93
C ALA A 313 11.28 -9.60 -3.10
N ILE A 314 10.03 -9.79 -3.55
CA ILE A 314 8.81 -9.42 -2.79
C ILE A 314 8.81 -10.10 -1.42
N ALA A 315 9.06 -11.41 -1.37
CA ALA A 315 9.09 -12.15 -0.11
C ALA A 315 10.15 -11.60 0.86
N ALA A 316 11.32 -11.28 0.37
CA ALA A 316 12.44 -10.76 1.15
C ALA A 316 12.19 -9.32 1.63
N LEU A 317 11.77 -8.41 0.75
CA LEU A 317 11.47 -7.02 1.11
C LEU A 317 10.33 -6.92 2.10
N THR A 318 9.22 -7.65 1.87
CA THR A 318 8.08 -7.62 2.77
C THR A 318 8.33 -8.32 4.13
N ALA A 319 9.36 -9.16 4.24
CA ALA A 319 9.85 -9.64 5.53
C ALA A 319 10.56 -8.54 6.34
N VAL A 320 11.07 -7.51 5.67
CA VAL A 320 11.68 -6.32 6.29
C VAL A 320 10.61 -5.30 6.68
N THR A 321 9.72 -4.94 5.75
CA THR A 321 8.75 -3.86 5.91
C THR A 321 7.47 -4.28 6.66
N GLY A 322 7.15 -5.56 6.64
CA GLY A 322 5.91 -6.09 7.20
C GLY A 322 4.86 -6.41 6.13
N ARG A 323 3.80 -7.05 6.57
CA ARG A 323 2.70 -7.56 5.74
C ARG A 323 1.39 -7.36 6.47
N HIS A 324 0.30 -7.09 5.75
CA HIS A 324 -1.04 -7.00 6.32
C HIS A 324 -1.39 -8.23 7.14
N ARG A 325 -2.00 -8.00 8.29
CA ARG A 325 -2.46 -9.07 9.18
C ARG A 325 -3.70 -9.75 8.61
N VAL A 326 -3.85 -11.06 8.87
CA VAL A 326 -5.04 -11.80 8.44
C VAL A 326 -6.29 -11.18 9.08
N PRO A 327 -7.28 -10.74 8.29
CA PRO A 327 -8.53 -10.21 8.82
C PRO A 327 -9.41 -11.34 9.37
N PRO A 328 -10.38 -11.03 10.25
CA PRO A 328 -11.44 -11.97 10.54
C PRO A 328 -12.28 -12.24 9.29
N ALA A 329 -12.83 -13.44 9.15
CA ALA A 329 -13.55 -13.85 7.94
C ALA A 329 -14.72 -12.92 7.58
N TRP A 330 -15.44 -12.42 8.58
CA TRP A 330 -16.56 -11.52 8.35
C TRP A 330 -16.15 -10.21 7.65
N ALA A 331 -14.90 -9.74 7.83
CA ALA A 331 -14.43 -8.49 7.22
C ALA A 331 -14.21 -8.61 5.71
N ILE A 332 -13.94 -9.83 5.19
CA ILE A 332 -13.83 -10.07 3.75
C ILE A 332 -15.17 -9.85 3.05
N GLY A 333 -16.26 -10.26 3.69
CA GLY A 333 -17.59 -10.27 3.09
C GLY A 333 -18.12 -8.88 2.74
N PRO A 334 -19.25 -8.76 2.02
CA PRO A 334 -19.78 -7.46 1.60
C PRO A 334 -20.06 -6.54 2.77
N MET A 335 -19.64 -5.30 2.64
CA MET A 335 -19.78 -4.23 3.63
C MET A 335 -20.54 -3.06 3.03
N LEU A 336 -21.39 -2.42 3.85
CA LEU A 336 -22.03 -1.15 3.53
C LEU A 336 -21.54 -0.09 4.50
N ASP A 337 -21.03 0.99 3.97
CA ASP A 337 -20.62 2.16 4.72
C ASP A 337 -21.67 3.24 4.63
N ARG A 338 -22.20 3.68 5.77
CA ARG A 338 -23.05 4.85 5.83
C ARG A 338 -22.21 6.05 6.21
N ALA A 339 -21.80 6.82 5.17
CA ALA A 339 -21.14 8.10 5.33
C ALA A 339 -22.07 9.14 5.95
N THR A 340 -21.49 10.15 6.58
CA THR A 340 -22.18 11.38 6.97
C THR A 340 -22.17 12.36 5.79
N ALA A 341 -23.28 13.05 5.58
CA ALA A 341 -23.31 14.20 4.69
C ALA A 341 -22.83 15.47 5.42
N LEU A 342 -22.43 16.47 4.66
CA LEU A 342 -22.17 17.80 5.21
C LEU A 342 -23.41 18.30 5.95
N SER A 343 -23.21 18.82 7.17
CA SER A 343 -24.31 19.29 8.04
C SER A 343 -25.32 18.21 8.47
N GLU A 344 -24.89 16.95 8.55
CA GLU A 344 -25.72 15.84 9.03
C GLU A 344 -26.13 16.04 10.50
N THR A 345 -27.42 15.86 10.81
CA THR A 345 -27.91 15.84 12.19
C THR A 345 -28.01 14.41 12.71
N ALA A 346 -27.99 14.24 14.05
CA ALA A 346 -28.21 12.94 14.67
C ALA A 346 -29.53 12.28 14.20
N ALA A 347 -30.59 13.04 14.09
CA ALA A 347 -31.92 12.54 13.69
C ALA A 347 -31.95 12.11 12.21
N SER A 348 -31.35 12.90 11.30
CA SER A 348 -31.29 12.54 9.88
C SER A 348 -30.40 11.32 9.64
N TYR A 349 -29.26 11.23 10.33
CA TYR A 349 -28.37 10.09 10.26
C TYR A 349 -29.01 8.80 10.78
N GLU A 350 -29.67 8.87 11.94
CA GLU A 350 -30.45 7.75 12.47
C GLU A 350 -31.54 7.28 11.49
N ALA A 351 -32.28 8.21 10.88
CA ALA A 351 -33.32 7.90 9.92
C ALA A 351 -32.77 7.17 8.69
N LYS A 352 -31.61 7.60 8.16
CA LYS A 352 -30.90 6.94 7.05
C LYS A 352 -30.48 5.52 7.41
N VAL A 353 -29.86 5.30 8.57
CA VAL A 353 -29.46 3.97 9.03
C VAL A 353 -30.68 3.05 9.17
N ARG A 354 -31.77 3.55 9.75
CA ARG A 354 -33.02 2.78 9.87
C ARG A 354 -33.65 2.46 8.51
N GLN A 355 -33.52 3.38 7.53
CA GLN A 355 -33.98 3.12 6.16
C GLN A 355 -33.14 2.04 5.49
N ASP A 356 -31.80 2.10 5.61
CA ASP A 356 -30.93 1.04 5.10
C ASP A 356 -31.30 -0.33 5.63
N LEU A 357 -31.60 -0.44 6.93
CA LEU A 357 -31.99 -1.72 7.53
C LEU A 357 -33.29 -2.27 6.91
N ARG A 358 -34.27 -1.40 6.61
CA ARG A 358 -35.51 -1.80 5.91
C ARG A 358 -35.23 -2.24 4.47
N ASP A 359 -34.36 -1.51 3.76
CA ASP A 359 -34.01 -1.80 2.37
C ASP A 359 -33.17 -3.08 2.24
N LEU A 360 -32.24 -3.32 3.16
CA LEU A 360 -31.49 -4.57 3.22
C LEU A 360 -32.38 -5.78 3.41
N ASP A 361 -33.41 -5.68 4.29
CA ASP A 361 -34.40 -6.72 4.50
C ASP A 361 -35.27 -6.91 3.25
N ARG A 362 -35.79 -5.80 2.68
CA ARG A 362 -36.63 -5.79 1.48
C ARG A 362 -35.96 -6.42 0.26
N TYR A 363 -34.71 -6.00 0.00
CA TYR A 363 -33.97 -6.41 -1.19
C TYR A 363 -33.07 -7.65 -0.97
N ARG A 364 -33.02 -8.18 0.25
CA ARG A 364 -32.27 -9.38 0.63
C ARG A 364 -30.81 -9.32 0.16
N ILE A 365 -30.14 -8.18 0.43
CA ILE A 365 -28.71 -8.00 0.12
C ILE A 365 -27.88 -8.73 1.18
N PRO A 366 -27.02 -9.68 0.80
CA PRO A 366 -26.25 -10.45 1.78
C PRO A 366 -25.02 -9.66 2.23
N LEU A 367 -25.14 -8.89 3.32
CA LEU A 367 -24.01 -8.20 3.95
C LEU A 367 -23.39 -9.01 5.08
N ARG A 368 -22.15 -8.65 5.45
CA ARG A 368 -21.42 -9.14 6.62
C ARG A 368 -21.12 -8.03 7.62
N ALA A 369 -20.98 -6.80 7.15
CA ALA A 369 -20.62 -5.67 8.00
C ALA A 369 -21.33 -4.38 7.58
N TYR A 370 -21.46 -3.48 8.54
CA TYR A 370 -22.04 -2.15 8.36
C TYR A 370 -21.18 -1.12 9.09
N ARG A 371 -20.76 -0.05 8.43
CA ARG A 371 -19.99 1.03 9.04
C ARG A 371 -20.90 2.23 9.36
N LEU A 372 -20.82 2.68 10.59
CA LEU A 372 -21.47 3.88 11.11
C LEU A 372 -20.40 4.99 11.19
N GLU A 373 -20.32 5.86 10.18
CA GLU A 373 -19.40 7.00 10.21
C GLU A 373 -19.79 8.00 11.29
N GLY A 374 -21.06 8.42 11.31
CA GLY A 374 -21.61 9.37 12.27
C GLY A 374 -21.90 8.77 13.65
N TRP A 375 -21.16 7.76 14.11
CA TRP A 375 -21.43 7.14 15.42
C TRP A 375 -21.31 8.10 16.61
N ARG A 376 -20.46 9.13 16.48
CA ARG A 376 -20.22 10.11 17.55
C ARG A 376 -21.31 11.17 17.68
N ILE A 377 -21.99 11.51 16.58
CA ILE A 377 -23.11 12.47 16.62
C ILE A 377 -24.40 11.86 17.18
N LEU A 378 -24.51 10.53 17.20
CA LEU A 378 -25.69 9.84 17.72
C LEU A 378 -25.73 9.87 19.25
N PRO A 379 -26.89 10.15 19.88
CA PRO A 379 -27.09 9.94 21.31
C PRO A 379 -26.75 8.49 21.70
N ARG A 380 -26.06 8.28 22.81
CA ARG A 380 -25.60 6.95 23.25
C ARG A 380 -26.70 5.86 23.30
N PRO A 381 -27.94 6.15 23.77
CA PRO A 381 -29.03 5.16 23.73
C PRO A 381 -29.40 4.75 22.30
N VAL A 382 -29.48 5.73 21.37
CA VAL A 382 -29.78 5.49 19.95
C VAL A 382 -28.68 4.64 19.30
N LEU A 383 -27.41 4.99 19.52
CA LEU A 383 -26.27 4.24 19.00
C LEU A 383 -26.29 2.78 19.47
N ARG A 384 -26.52 2.54 20.77
CA ARG A 384 -26.63 1.18 21.32
C ARG A 384 -27.79 0.39 20.70
N ASP A 385 -28.95 1.01 20.48
CA ASP A 385 -30.10 0.37 19.82
C ASP A 385 -29.75 -0.02 18.37
N LEU A 386 -29.14 0.90 17.60
CA LEU A 386 -28.74 0.63 16.22
C LEU A 386 -27.69 -0.49 16.14
N VAL A 387 -26.64 -0.45 16.97
CA VAL A 387 -25.62 -1.50 17.05
C VAL A 387 -26.26 -2.85 17.40
N ALA A 388 -27.13 -2.89 18.38
CA ALA A 388 -27.85 -4.11 18.77
C ALA A 388 -28.73 -4.65 17.63
N ARG A 389 -29.38 -3.78 16.86
CA ARG A 389 -30.20 -4.16 15.68
C ARG A 389 -29.33 -4.75 14.57
N LEU A 390 -28.17 -4.14 14.30
CA LEU A 390 -27.20 -4.65 13.31
C LEU A 390 -26.67 -6.02 13.73
N HIS A 391 -26.27 -6.17 14.99
CA HIS A 391 -25.78 -7.45 15.53
C HIS A 391 -26.85 -8.56 15.49
N ARG A 392 -28.12 -8.24 15.83
CA ARG A 392 -29.23 -9.21 15.71
C ARG A 392 -29.46 -9.71 14.28
N ARG A 393 -29.08 -8.90 13.26
CA ARG A 393 -29.09 -9.32 11.85
C ARG A 393 -27.83 -10.09 11.44
N GLY A 394 -26.91 -10.37 12.35
CA GLY A 394 -25.64 -11.03 12.08
C GLY A 394 -24.58 -10.13 11.42
N LEU A 395 -24.85 -8.80 11.35
CA LEU A 395 -23.90 -7.84 10.80
C LEU A 395 -22.89 -7.42 11.85
N ARG A 396 -21.64 -7.29 11.46
CA ARG A 396 -20.59 -6.67 12.26
C ARG A 396 -20.60 -5.16 12.05
N VAL A 397 -20.23 -4.42 13.09
CA VAL A 397 -20.33 -2.96 13.10
C VAL A 397 -18.94 -2.33 13.15
N LEU A 398 -18.70 -1.40 12.22
CA LEU A 398 -17.47 -0.61 12.20
C LEU A 398 -17.79 0.85 12.54
N PHE A 399 -16.87 1.49 13.25
CA PHE A 399 -16.90 2.92 13.51
C PHE A 399 -15.81 3.65 12.74
N TYR A 400 -15.80 4.97 12.80
CA TYR A 400 -14.90 5.86 12.08
C TYR A 400 -14.02 6.65 13.03
N PHE A 401 -12.73 6.78 12.68
CA PHE A 401 -11.75 7.58 13.41
C PHE A 401 -10.86 8.35 12.46
N ARG A 402 -10.46 9.54 12.85
CA ARG A 402 -9.47 10.39 12.18
C ARG A 402 -8.19 10.47 13.01
N ALA A 403 -7.06 10.76 12.36
CA ALA A 403 -5.78 10.98 13.03
C ALA A 403 -5.71 12.30 13.80
N PHE A 404 -6.64 13.22 13.56
CA PHE A 404 -6.78 14.52 14.20
C PHE A 404 -8.12 14.66 14.91
N VAL A 405 -8.20 15.59 15.83
CA VAL A 405 -9.45 16.06 16.43
C VAL A 405 -9.84 17.40 15.80
N ALA A 406 -11.12 17.64 15.66
CA ALA A 406 -11.62 18.85 15.03
C ALA A 406 -12.81 19.45 15.77
N ASN A 407 -12.90 20.76 15.69
CA ASN A 407 -14.11 21.52 15.99
C ASN A 407 -14.74 21.88 14.62
N ASP A 408 -15.29 20.90 13.92
CA ASP A 408 -15.78 21.09 12.57
C ASP A 408 -17.31 21.38 12.54
N VAL A 409 -17.73 22.19 11.55
CA VAL A 409 -19.16 22.51 11.34
C VAL A 409 -19.93 21.35 10.69
N ALA A 410 -19.24 20.35 10.15
CA ALA A 410 -19.87 19.18 9.56
C ALA A 410 -20.48 18.24 10.60
N GLY A 411 -20.18 18.43 11.89
CA GLY A 411 -20.78 17.66 12.97
C GLY A 411 -20.37 16.19 13.02
N THR A 412 -19.30 15.79 12.33
CA THR A 412 -18.81 14.39 12.37
C THR A 412 -18.17 14.03 13.70
N GLU A 413 -17.65 15.02 14.43
CA GLU A 413 -17.15 14.87 15.79
C GLU A 413 -17.76 15.92 16.75
N PRO A 414 -18.14 15.54 17.97
CA PRO A 414 -18.53 16.50 18.99
C PRO A 414 -17.37 17.41 19.37
N THR A 415 -17.60 18.72 19.45
CA THR A 415 -16.60 19.74 19.84
C THR A 415 -15.88 19.42 21.14
N GLY A 416 -16.54 18.79 22.09
CA GLY A 416 -15.97 18.41 23.38
C GLY A 416 -14.76 17.47 23.31
N ILE A 417 -14.59 16.70 22.22
CA ILE A 417 -13.40 15.84 22.02
C ILE A 417 -12.19 16.68 21.65
N PHE A 418 -12.37 17.69 20.78
CA PHE A 418 -11.32 18.63 20.40
C PHE A 418 -10.83 19.40 21.63
N GLU A 419 -11.73 19.98 22.41
CA GLU A 419 -11.40 20.73 23.62
C GLU A 419 -10.75 19.86 24.69
N ASP A 420 -11.18 18.60 24.85
CA ASP A 420 -10.56 17.66 25.78
C ASP A 420 -9.12 17.34 25.37
N ALA A 421 -8.86 17.10 24.07
CA ALA A 421 -7.53 16.85 23.56
C ALA A 421 -6.59 18.04 23.78
N LEU A 422 -7.07 19.27 23.55
CA LEU A 422 -6.30 20.49 23.78
C LEU A 422 -5.99 20.67 25.28
N ARG A 423 -6.99 20.53 26.16
CA ARG A 423 -6.77 20.66 27.62
C ARG A 423 -5.77 19.65 28.15
N ARG A 424 -5.77 18.45 27.62
CA ARG A 424 -4.85 17.38 28.01
C ARG A 424 -3.48 17.53 27.36
N GLY A 425 -3.34 18.40 26.38
CA GLY A 425 -2.09 18.63 25.65
C GLY A 425 -1.62 17.42 24.84
N VAL A 426 -2.56 16.59 24.34
CA VAL A 426 -2.26 15.33 23.60
C VAL A 426 -2.09 15.52 22.11
N VAL A 427 -1.85 16.74 21.65
CA VAL A 427 -1.72 17.14 20.24
C VAL A 427 -0.32 17.65 19.94
N ALA A 428 0.07 17.63 18.66
CA ALA A 428 1.29 18.22 18.16
C ALA A 428 1.35 19.73 18.50
N ARG A 429 2.55 20.28 18.68
CA ARG A 429 2.77 21.63 19.18
C ARG A 429 3.55 22.49 18.18
N THR A 430 3.47 23.78 18.35
CA THR A 430 4.38 24.75 17.72
C THR A 430 5.74 24.73 18.45
N GLU A 431 6.74 25.36 17.87
CA GLU A 431 8.06 25.54 18.52
C GLU A 431 7.97 26.31 19.84
N ALA A 432 6.97 27.20 19.98
CA ALA A 432 6.68 27.92 21.22
C ALA A 432 5.94 27.08 22.28
N GLY A 433 5.62 25.83 21.99
CA GLY A 433 4.95 24.90 22.90
C GLY A 433 3.42 24.97 22.93
N ALA A 434 2.80 25.88 22.16
CA ALA A 434 1.35 25.95 22.02
C ALA A 434 0.84 24.81 21.12
N PRO A 435 -0.44 24.36 21.23
CA PRO A 435 -1.03 23.45 20.27
C PRO A 435 -0.88 23.95 18.83
N TYR A 436 -0.47 23.06 17.92
CA TYR A 436 -0.45 23.39 16.50
C TYR A 436 -1.84 23.21 15.91
N LEU A 437 -2.46 24.31 15.52
CA LEU A 437 -3.81 24.34 14.98
C LEU A 437 -3.77 24.59 13.46
N PHE A 438 -4.65 23.91 12.72
CA PHE A 438 -4.79 24.09 11.28
C PHE A 438 -6.26 24.06 10.85
N GLY A 439 -6.60 24.75 9.77
CA GLY A 439 -7.93 24.72 9.20
C GLY A 439 -8.20 23.40 8.47
N ASN A 440 -9.47 22.96 8.44
CA ASN A 440 -9.90 21.80 7.64
C ASN A 440 -10.98 22.19 6.63
N SER A 441 -11.22 21.32 5.66
CA SER A 441 -12.21 21.53 4.59
C SER A 441 -13.66 21.56 5.06
N PHE A 442 -13.93 21.16 6.30
CA PHE A 442 -15.26 21.21 6.90
C PHE A 442 -15.53 22.53 7.61
N GLY A 443 -14.70 23.55 7.42
CA GLY A 443 -14.88 24.89 7.94
C GLY A 443 -14.50 25.04 9.42
N GLY A 444 -13.80 24.08 9.99
CA GLY A 444 -13.40 24.08 11.40
C GLY A 444 -11.89 24.17 11.60
N THR A 445 -11.49 24.11 12.87
CA THR A 445 -10.11 24.05 13.33
C THR A 445 -9.77 22.62 13.78
N SER A 446 -8.61 22.14 13.39
CA SER A 446 -8.10 20.81 13.72
C SER A 446 -6.79 20.87 14.50
N ALA A 447 -6.51 19.77 15.22
CA ALA A 447 -5.24 19.53 15.88
C ALA A 447 -4.85 18.05 15.72
N LEU A 448 -3.63 17.78 15.27
CA LEU A 448 -3.12 16.44 15.05
C LEU A 448 -2.74 15.77 16.36
N ILE A 449 -3.14 14.52 16.57
CA ILE A 449 -2.84 13.76 17.80
C ILE A 449 -1.35 13.39 17.81
N ASP A 450 -0.66 13.65 18.92
CA ASP A 450 0.76 13.32 19.04
C ASP A 450 0.99 11.90 19.58
N PHE A 451 1.04 10.92 18.68
CA PHE A 451 1.28 9.53 19.07
C PHE A 451 2.71 9.24 19.56
N THR A 452 3.61 10.20 19.59
CA THR A 452 4.90 10.07 20.28
C THR A 452 4.75 10.26 21.78
N ASP A 453 3.71 10.98 22.22
CA ASP A 453 3.39 11.19 23.64
C ASP A 453 2.71 9.96 24.26
N PRO A 454 3.23 9.42 25.37
CA PRO A 454 2.55 8.38 26.15
C PRO A 454 1.13 8.77 26.60
N ALA A 455 0.90 10.04 26.97
CA ALA A 455 -0.41 10.54 27.40
C ALA A 455 -1.42 10.50 26.24
N ALA A 456 -0.99 10.94 25.05
CA ALA A 456 -1.83 10.87 23.86
C ALA A 456 -2.18 9.41 23.47
N ARG A 457 -1.22 8.49 23.59
CA ARG A 457 -1.50 7.06 23.34
C ARG A 457 -2.49 6.47 24.35
N SER A 458 -2.43 6.89 25.62
CA SER A 458 -3.40 6.49 26.64
C SER A 458 -4.79 7.03 26.33
N TRP A 459 -4.87 8.32 26.06
CA TRP A 459 -6.12 9.01 25.68
C TRP A 459 -6.77 8.37 24.44
N TRP A 460 -5.97 8.08 23.41
CA TRP A 460 -6.43 7.37 22.22
C TRP A 460 -6.94 5.95 22.55
N GLY A 461 -6.28 5.30 23.51
CA GLY A 461 -6.71 4.00 24.02
C GLY A 461 -8.08 4.06 24.67
N ASP A 462 -8.43 5.14 25.38
CA ASP A 462 -9.76 5.35 25.96
C ASP A 462 -10.81 5.51 24.85
N GLN A 463 -10.52 6.28 23.80
CA GLN A 463 -11.42 6.45 22.65
C GLN A 463 -11.71 5.11 21.93
N ILE A 464 -10.69 4.29 21.72
CA ILE A 464 -10.83 2.97 21.10
C ILE A 464 -11.62 2.00 22.01
N ARG A 465 -11.34 2.02 23.32
CA ARG A 465 -12.06 1.16 24.28
C ARG A 465 -13.54 1.53 24.36
N GLU A 466 -13.86 2.83 24.43
CA GLU A 466 -15.25 3.31 24.39
C GLU A 466 -16.00 2.75 23.18
N ALA A 467 -15.40 2.85 21.99
CA ALA A 467 -16.00 2.33 20.76
C ALA A 467 -16.25 0.81 20.84
N LEU A 468 -15.28 0.05 21.34
CA LEU A 468 -15.41 -1.41 21.52
C LEU A 468 -16.50 -1.79 22.54
N ASP A 469 -16.62 -1.01 23.62
CA ASP A 469 -17.62 -1.20 24.67
C ASP A 469 -19.04 -0.82 24.20
N LEU A 470 -19.14 0.10 23.24
CA LEU A 470 -20.38 0.43 22.53
C LEU A 470 -20.77 -0.61 21.48
N GLY A 471 -19.92 -1.61 21.25
CA GLY A 471 -20.19 -2.76 20.39
C GLY A 471 -19.50 -2.74 19.03
N ALA A 472 -18.56 -1.83 18.77
CA ALA A 472 -17.80 -1.87 17.52
C ALA A 472 -17.02 -3.19 17.39
N ASP A 473 -17.05 -3.77 16.19
CA ASP A 473 -16.26 -4.93 15.79
C ASP A 473 -15.00 -4.52 15.01
N GLY A 474 -14.94 -3.27 14.58
CA GLY A 474 -13.81 -2.76 13.82
C GLY A 474 -13.91 -1.26 13.54
N PHE A 475 -12.94 -0.76 12.76
CA PHE A 475 -12.77 0.67 12.51
C PHE A 475 -12.30 0.95 11.09
N MET A 476 -12.73 2.09 10.54
CA MET A 476 -11.98 2.83 9.54
C MET A 476 -11.11 3.84 10.27
N GLN A 477 -9.82 3.87 9.98
CA GLN A 477 -8.88 4.90 10.40
C GLN A 477 -8.48 5.73 9.19
N ASP A 478 -9.04 6.89 9.12
CA ASP A 478 -8.88 7.81 8.01
C ASP A 478 -7.82 8.86 8.33
N PHE A 479 -7.29 9.50 7.29
CA PHE A 479 -6.28 10.53 7.40
C PHE A 479 -4.91 10.05 7.95
N GLY A 480 -4.03 10.99 8.27
CA GLY A 480 -2.67 10.75 8.76
C GLY A 480 -1.60 11.39 7.90
N GLU A 481 -1.97 12.13 6.89
CA GLU A 481 -1.12 12.93 5.99
C GLU A 481 -0.92 14.38 6.48
N GLU A 482 -1.67 14.86 7.47
CA GLU A 482 -1.73 16.26 7.92
C GLU A 482 -0.56 16.66 8.82
N VAL A 483 0.62 16.13 8.59
CA VAL A 483 1.83 16.53 9.33
C VAL A 483 2.53 17.67 8.59
N MET A 484 2.58 18.84 9.21
CA MET A 484 3.15 20.05 8.61
C MET A 484 4.55 20.38 9.16
N PRO A 485 5.39 21.09 8.39
CA PRO A 485 6.78 21.36 8.75
C PRO A 485 6.94 22.03 10.13
N GLY A 486 6.01 22.93 10.49
CA GLY A 486 6.02 23.67 11.77
C GLY A 486 5.60 22.87 13.01
N MET A 487 5.19 21.60 12.84
CA MET A 487 4.83 20.75 13.98
C MET A 487 6.06 20.24 14.73
N VAL A 488 5.96 20.23 16.05
CA VAL A 488 6.93 19.65 16.98
C VAL A 488 6.22 18.59 17.82
N PHE A 489 6.81 17.41 17.91
CA PHE A 489 6.28 16.26 18.63
C PHE A 489 6.97 16.06 19.98
N HIS A 490 6.33 15.34 20.87
CA HIS A 490 6.81 15.09 22.24
C HIS A 490 8.21 14.43 22.28
N ASP A 491 8.54 13.58 21.30
CA ASP A 491 9.85 12.94 21.19
C ASP A 491 10.94 13.87 20.61
N GLY A 492 10.62 15.13 20.35
CA GLY A 492 11.51 16.12 19.78
C GLY A 492 11.61 16.11 18.26
N SER A 493 10.96 15.16 17.58
CA SER A 493 10.94 15.13 16.11
C SER A 493 10.14 16.31 15.54
N ARG A 494 10.57 16.80 14.38
CA ARG A 494 9.92 17.90 13.65
C ARG A 494 9.03 17.36 12.54
N GLY A 495 8.11 18.19 12.05
CA GLY A 495 7.11 17.78 11.06
C GLY A 495 7.69 17.12 9.82
N LEU A 496 8.75 17.66 9.21
CA LEU A 496 9.37 17.05 8.03
C LEU A 496 9.94 15.64 8.27
N GLU A 497 10.46 15.39 9.49
CA GLU A 497 10.97 14.07 9.88
C GLU A 497 9.84 13.09 10.23
N MET A 498 8.73 13.62 10.75
CA MET A 498 7.59 12.84 11.21
C MET A 498 6.63 12.51 10.08
N HIS A 499 6.52 13.32 9.05
CA HIS A 499 5.45 13.26 8.06
C HIS A 499 5.18 11.83 7.53
N ASN A 500 6.16 11.24 6.86
CA ASN A 500 6.01 9.87 6.35
C ASN A 500 5.98 8.78 7.45
N ARG A 501 6.48 9.08 8.66
CA ARG A 501 6.47 8.15 9.82
C ARG A 501 5.12 8.10 10.52
N TYR A 502 4.37 9.19 10.47
CA TYR A 502 3.19 9.40 11.28
C TYR A 502 2.09 8.36 11.03
N PRO A 503 1.70 8.02 9.79
CA PRO A 503 0.68 7.00 9.57
C PRO A 503 1.01 5.65 10.21
N ALA A 504 2.27 5.20 10.07
CA ALA A 504 2.70 3.94 10.67
C ALA A 504 2.69 3.98 12.22
N LEU A 505 2.99 5.14 12.80
CA LEU A 505 2.93 5.36 14.25
C LEU A 505 1.48 5.33 14.76
N PHE A 506 0.57 5.97 14.05
CA PHE A 506 -0.88 5.92 14.29
C PHE A 506 -1.41 4.49 14.27
N HIS A 507 -1.15 3.75 13.20
CA HIS A 507 -1.60 2.36 13.06
C HIS A 507 -0.98 1.43 14.10
N ARG A 508 0.30 1.59 14.41
CA ARG A 508 1.00 0.85 15.47
C ARG A 508 0.36 1.08 16.82
N THR A 509 0.00 2.31 17.14
CA THR A 509 -0.64 2.67 18.41
C THR A 509 -1.99 1.97 18.53
N THR A 510 -2.87 2.09 17.54
CA THR A 510 -4.15 1.39 17.53
C THR A 510 -3.96 -0.12 17.62
N ARG A 511 -3.05 -0.70 16.85
CA ARG A 511 -2.80 -2.15 16.89
C ARG A 511 -2.40 -2.64 18.29
N ARG A 512 -1.53 -1.92 18.98
CA ARG A 512 -1.13 -2.28 20.35
C ARG A 512 -2.31 -2.24 21.33
N ILE A 513 -3.20 -1.27 21.18
CA ILE A 513 -4.42 -1.16 21.98
C ILE A 513 -5.34 -2.36 21.70
N LEU A 514 -5.59 -2.68 20.43
CA LEU A 514 -6.42 -3.81 20.03
C LEU A 514 -5.83 -5.15 20.47
N ASP A 515 -4.54 -5.35 20.33
CA ASP A 515 -3.87 -6.58 20.79
C ASP A 515 -3.96 -6.71 22.32
N ALA A 516 -3.89 -5.61 23.08
CA ALA A 516 -4.12 -5.61 24.52
C ALA A 516 -5.58 -5.88 24.89
N TYR A 517 -6.53 -5.37 24.13
CA TYR A 517 -7.95 -5.62 24.28
C TYR A 517 -8.28 -7.10 24.03
N VAL A 518 -7.78 -7.68 22.95
CA VAL A 518 -8.00 -9.09 22.58
C VAL A 518 -7.46 -10.05 23.66
N ARG A 519 -6.33 -9.72 24.31
CA ARG A 519 -5.82 -10.54 25.44
C ARG A 519 -6.80 -10.62 26.59
N ARG A 520 -7.57 -9.55 26.85
CA ARG A 520 -8.61 -9.50 27.91
C ARG A 520 -9.96 -10.06 27.44
N HIS A 521 -10.19 -10.06 26.11
CA HIS A 521 -11.42 -10.51 25.46
C HIS A 521 -11.13 -11.53 24.34
N PRO A 522 -10.72 -12.78 24.66
CA PRO A 522 -10.17 -13.75 23.68
C PRO A 522 -11.12 -14.10 22.53
N GLY A 523 -12.44 -13.90 22.70
CA GLY A 523 -13.45 -14.13 21.67
C GLY A 523 -13.58 -13.00 20.63
N ARG A 524 -13.02 -11.82 20.91
CA ARG A 524 -13.11 -10.65 20.01
C ARG A 524 -12.00 -10.69 18.97
N ARG A 525 -12.32 -10.24 17.76
CA ARG A 525 -11.38 -10.15 16.63
C ARG A 525 -11.60 -8.81 15.90
N PRO A 526 -11.21 -7.69 16.53
CA PRO A 526 -11.40 -6.38 15.92
C PRO A 526 -10.55 -6.23 14.65
N PHE A 527 -11.14 -5.54 13.68
CA PHE A 527 -10.57 -5.27 12.37
C PHE A 527 -10.39 -3.76 12.21
N PHE A 528 -9.36 -3.30 11.52
CA PHE A 528 -9.32 -1.93 11.02
C PHE A 528 -8.62 -1.84 9.68
N PHE A 529 -9.04 -0.86 8.89
CA PHE A 529 -8.46 -0.48 7.62
C PHE A 529 -8.18 1.03 7.58
N THR A 530 -7.28 1.44 6.69
CA THR A 530 -6.65 2.76 6.73
C THR A 530 -6.60 3.40 5.35
N ARG A 531 -6.38 4.72 5.30
CA ARG A 531 -6.11 5.48 4.08
C ARG A 531 -4.61 5.67 3.89
N ALA A 532 -4.00 6.48 4.73
CA ALA A 532 -2.60 6.83 4.66
C ALA A 532 -1.67 5.70 5.12
N GLY A 533 -0.45 5.66 4.59
CA GLY A 533 0.57 4.73 5.03
C GLY A 533 1.93 4.98 4.39
N TYR A 534 2.95 4.33 4.92
CA TYR A 534 4.31 4.42 4.42
C TYR A 534 5.10 3.15 4.71
N THR A 535 6.14 2.89 3.92
CA THR A 535 7.12 1.85 4.24
C THR A 535 7.93 2.21 5.48
N GLY A 536 8.48 1.23 6.14
CA GLY A 536 9.31 1.40 7.33
C GLY A 536 9.77 0.05 7.86
N ARG A 537 10.35 0.03 9.07
CA ARG A 537 10.84 -1.18 9.74
C ARG A 537 10.23 -1.37 11.14
N PRO A 538 9.06 -1.97 11.24
CA PRO A 538 8.06 -2.28 10.23
C PRO A 538 7.27 -1.03 9.81
N GLY A 539 6.73 -1.05 8.58
CA GLY A 539 5.85 -0.01 8.05
C GLY A 539 4.38 -0.23 8.42
N GLY A 540 3.49 0.63 7.87
CA GLY A 540 2.05 0.59 8.14
C GLY A 540 1.42 -0.78 7.94
N ALA A 541 1.75 -1.46 6.84
CA ALA A 541 1.25 -2.80 6.52
C ALA A 541 1.42 -3.86 7.62
N ALA A 542 2.38 -3.70 8.54
CA ALA A 542 2.56 -4.64 9.65
C ALA A 542 1.48 -4.54 10.73
N TYR A 543 0.76 -3.44 10.78
CA TYR A 543 -0.15 -3.11 11.89
C TYR A 543 -1.62 -3.19 11.50
N GLU A 544 -1.98 -2.87 10.27
CA GLU A 544 -3.33 -2.84 9.74
C GLU A 544 -3.77 -4.19 9.14
N ASN A 545 -5.06 -4.30 8.83
CA ASN A 545 -5.60 -5.45 8.14
C ASN A 545 -5.83 -5.17 6.65
N ALA A 546 -6.15 -3.91 6.31
CA ALA A 546 -6.43 -3.47 4.95
C ALA A 546 -6.18 -1.98 4.81
N ASN A 547 -6.23 -1.51 3.56
CA ASN A 547 -6.26 -0.10 3.20
C ASN A 547 -7.25 0.15 2.06
N PHE A 548 -7.60 1.41 1.84
CA PHE A 548 -8.37 1.86 0.70
C PHE A 548 -7.61 2.97 -0.04
N PRO A 549 -7.93 3.25 -1.31
CA PRO A 549 -7.14 4.17 -2.14
C PRO A 549 -7.24 5.65 -1.76
N GLY A 550 -8.21 6.02 -0.93
CA GLY A 550 -8.59 7.40 -0.66
C GLY A 550 -9.92 7.73 -1.30
N ASP A 551 -10.18 9.00 -1.55
CA ASP A 551 -11.46 9.51 -2.04
C ASP A 551 -11.52 9.44 -3.58
N GLU A 552 -11.74 8.24 -4.12
CA GLU A 552 -11.85 8.01 -5.57
C GLU A 552 -12.99 8.83 -6.19
N THR A 553 -12.76 9.39 -7.38
CA THR A 553 -13.78 10.18 -8.09
C THR A 553 -14.88 9.32 -8.71
N THR A 554 -16.09 9.89 -8.82
CA THR A 554 -17.27 9.21 -9.39
C THR A 554 -17.26 9.21 -10.91
N ASP A 555 -16.11 8.83 -11.52
CA ASP A 555 -15.88 8.88 -12.96
C ASP A 555 -15.09 7.68 -13.51
N TRP A 556 -14.66 7.78 -14.77
CA TRP A 556 -13.95 6.73 -15.50
C TRP A 556 -12.46 6.99 -15.64
N THR A 557 -11.95 8.05 -15.01
CA THR A 557 -10.58 8.49 -15.20
C THR A 557 -9.57 7.49 -14.65
N ARG A 558 -8.37 7.55 -15.21
CA ARG A 558 -7.23 6.76 -14.77
C ARG A 558 -6.50 7.41 -13.60
N SER A 559 -6.73 8.69 -13.40
CA SER A 559 -6.10 9.46 -12.31
C SER A 559 -6.70 9.16 -10.95
N SER A 560 -8.03 9.05 -10.83
CA SER A 560 -8.70 8.78 -9.55
C SER A 560 -10.05 8.07 -9.68
N GLY A 561 -10.56 7.83 -10.90
CA GLY A 561 -11.82 7.12 -11.14
C GLY A 561 -11.63 5.59 -11.17
N ILE A 562 -12.64 4.88 -11.67
CA ILE A 562 -12.64 3.40 -11.70
C ILE A 562 -11.38 2.78 -12.35
N ALA A 563 -10.76 3.46 -13.33
CA ALA A 563 -9.58 2.94 -14.02
C ALA A 563 -8.28 3.09 -13.20
N SER A 564 -8.29 3.82 -12.09
CA SER A 564 -7.17 3.92 -11.14
C SER A 564 -7.08 2.73 -10.18
N VAL A 565 -8.19 2.05 -9.92
CA VAL A 565 -8.37 1.05 -8.84
C VAL A 565 -7.44 -0.15 -8.99
N VAL A 566 -7.33 -0.70 -10.20
CA VAL A 566 -6.54 -1.93 -10.42
C VAL A 566 -5.04 -1.68 -10.30
N PRO A 567 -4.45 -0.66 -10.95
CA PRO A 567 -3.03 -0.33 -10.77
C PRO A 567 -2.68 -0.05 -9.30
N ASP A 568 -3.50 0.73 -8.59
CA ASP A 568 -3.27 1.03 -7.17
C ASP A 568 -3.23 -0.26 -6.31
N MET A 569 -4.25 -1.11 -6.43
CA MET A 569 -4.31 -2.39 -5.74
C MET A 569 -3.07 -3.25 -5.99
N LEU A 570 -2.62 -3.33 -7.23
CA LEU A 570 -1.49 -4.18 -7.62
C LEU A 570 -0.14 -3.62 -7.13
N ASN A 571 0.05 -2.31 -7.19
CA ASN A 571 1.27 -1.65 -6.72
C ASN A 571 1.43 -1.76 -5.20
N ARG A 572 0.37 -1.53 -4.42
CA ARG A 572 0.37 -1.72 -2.95
C ARG A 572 0.66 -3.17 -2.58
N ALA A 573 0.08 -4.11 -3.31
CA ALA A 573 0.24 -5.53 -3.03
C ALA A 573 1.71 -6.00 -3.12
N VAL A 574 2.49 -5.45 -4.04
CA VAL A 574 3.94 -5.73 -4.18
C VAL A 574 4.72 -5.35 -2.93
N GLY A 575 4.33 -4.28 -2.24
CA GLY A 575 4.96 -3.79 -1.01
C GLY A 575 4.44 -4.43 0.29
N GLY A 576 3.55 -5.43 0.22
CA GLY A 576 2.99 -6.12 1.39
C GLY A 576 1.67 -5.57 1.90
N ALA A 577 1.18 -4.46 1.35
CA ALA A 577 -0.13 -3.88 1.64
C ALA A 577 -1.20 -4.46 0.70
N PHE A 578 -1.45 -5.76 0.81
CA PHE A 578 -2.27 -6.53 -0.12
C PHE A 578 -3.75 -6.67 0.29
N GLY A 579 -4.15 -6.15 1.43
CA GLY A 579 -5.54 -6.00 1.80
C GLY A 579 -6.09 -4.69 1.24
N PHE A 580 -6.84 -4.79 0.17
CA PHE A 580 -7.32 -3.62 -0.56
C PHE A 580 -8.84 -3.63 -0.67
N THR A 581 -9.43 -2.49 -0.42
CA THR A 581 -10.84 -2.21 -0.68
C THR A 581 -10.98 -0.93 -1.50
N THR A 582 -12.01 -0.81 -2.30
CA THR A 582 -12.34 0.39 -3.07
C THR A 582 -13.73 0.88 -2.70
N ASP A 583 -14.06 2.11 -2.99
CA ASP A 583 -15.38 2.69 -2.81
C ASP A 583 -16.23 2.39 -4.04
N ILE A 584 -17.09 1.35 -3.96
CA ILE A 584 -17.94 0.97 -5.10
C ILE A 584 -18.81 2.16 -5.52
N GLY A 585 -18.53 2.67 -6.72
CA GLY A 585 -19.18 3.83 -7.28
C GLY A 585 -18.38 5.13 -7.19
N GLY A 586 -17.27 5.14 -6.48
CA GLY A 586 -16.49 6.32 -6.14
C GLY A 586 -17.06 7.06 -4.92
N TYR A 587 -16.30 7.99 -4.37
CA TYR A 587 -16.72 8.82 -3.23
C TYR A 587 -16.79 10.30 -3.60
N PHE A 588 -15.76 10.83 -4.27
CA PHE A 588 -15.63 12.24 -4.55
C PHE A 588 -16.43 12.64 -5.79
N ASP A 589 -17.57 13.31 -5.59
CA ASP A 589 -18.50 13.70 -6.63
C ASP A 589 -18.60 15.23 -6.84
N VAL A 590 -17.74 16.02 -6.17
CA VAL A 590 -17.71 17.48 -6.29
C VAL A 590 -17.37 17.88 -7.73
N ARG A 591 -18.26 18.65 -8.37
CA ARG A 591 -18.20 19.07 -9.79
C ARG A 591 -18.27 17.93 -10.83
N ILE A 592 -18.23 16.67 -10.42
CA ILE A 592 -18.31 15.50 -11.30
C ILE A 592 -19.77 15.04 -11.40
N GLY A 593 -20.48 15.11 -10.28
CA GLY A 593 -21.86 14.66 -10.14
C GLY A 593 -22.00 13.23 -9.64
N PRO A 594 -23.24 12.80 -9.39
CA PRO A 594 -23.52 11.52 -8.77
C PRO A 594 -23.13 10.34 -9.68
N THR A 595 -22.75 9.25 -9.05
CA THR A 595 -22.43 7.98 -9.73
C THR A 595 -23.58 7.50 -10.61
N THR A 596 -23.32 7.30 -11.90
CA THR A 596 -24.30 6.73 -12.83
C THR A 596 -24.52 5.23 -12.59
N LYS A 597 -25.69 4.71 -12.98
CA LYS A 597 -25.99 3.26 -12.93
C LYS A 597 -24.88 2.39 -13.58
N GLU A 598 -24.38 2.80 -14.73
CA GLU A 598 -23.35 2.04 -15.45
C GLU A 598 -22.04 2.02 -14.63
N LEU A 599 -21.58 3.16 -14.16
CA LEU A 599 -20.37 3.26 -13.35
C LEU A 599 -20.50 2.43 -12.07
N PHE A 600 -21.62 2.56 -11.36
CA PHE A 600 -21.90 1.78 -10.15
C PHE A 600 -21.80 0.28 -10.39
N LEU A 601 -22.43 -0.23 -11.45
CA LEU A 601 -22.41 -1.65 -11.74
C LEU A 601 -21.02 -2.13 -12.19
N ARG A 602 -20.30 -1.37 -13.00
CA ARG A 602 -18.92 -1.71 -13.41
C ARG A 602 -17.96 -1.71 -12.22
N TRP A 603 -18.15 -0.79 -11.28
CA TRP A 603 -17.35 -0.80 -10.05
C TRP A 603 -17.69 -1.98 -9.14
N ALA A 604 -18.96 -2.32 -9.00
CA ALA A 604 -19.38 -3.50 -8.27
C ALA A 604 -18.87 -4.81 -8.92
N GLU A 605 -18.84 -4.88 -10.27
CA GLU A 605 -18.21 -5.99 -11.00
C GLU A 605 -16.72 -6.11 -10.66
N LEU A 606 -15.97 -5.00 -10.72
CA LEU A 606 -14.56 -4.94 -10.36
C LEU A 606 -14.36 -5.43 -8.92
N ALA A 607 -15.10 -4.88 -7.97
CA ALA A 607 -14.96 -5.18 -6.55
C ALA A 607 -15.30 -6.65 -6.19
N ALA A 608 -16.09 -7.35 -7.01
CA ALA A 608 -16.57 -8.70 -6.69
C ALA A 608 -15.44 -9.73 -6.47
N LEU A 609 -14.25 -9.53 -7.03
CA LEU A 609 -13.10 -10.42 -6.87
C LEU A 609 -11.84 -9.69 -6.36
N THR A 610 -11.98 -8.49 -5.78
CA THR A 610 -10.95 -7.84 -4.95
C THR A 610 -10.92 -8.44 -3.53
N PRO A 611 -9.91 -8.16 -2.71
CA PRO A 611 -9.82 -8.69 -1.34
C PRO A 611 -11.00 -8.34 -0.43
N PHE A 612 -11.61 -7.18 -0.61
CA PHE A 612 -12.79 -6.72 0.12
C PHE A 612 -13.84 -6.17 -0.84
N PHE A 613 -15.10 -6.27 -0.46
CA PHE A 613 -16.23 -5.73 -1.21
C PHE A 613 -16.93 -4.68 -0.34
N ARG A 614 -16.72 -3.39 -0.62
CA ARG A 614 -17.24 -2.28 0.19
C ARG A 614 -18.05 -1.30 -0.66
N LEU A 615 -19.30 -1.08 -0.27
CA LEU A 615 -20.13 -0.04 -0.80
C LEU A 615 -20.01 1.18 0.11
N HIS A 616 -19.64 2.32 -0.47
CA HIS A 616 -19.59 3.60 0.21
C HIS A 616 -20.53 4.59 -0.48
N GLY A 617 -20.97 5.65 0.21
CA GLY A 617 -21.71 6.75 -0.40
C GLY A 617 -20.76 7.82 -0.93
N SER A 618 -21.25 8.75 -1.74
CA SER A 618 -20.51 9.91 -2.21
C SER A 618 -20.62 11.11 -1.26
N LEU A 619 -19.69 12.07 -1.42
CA LEU A 619 -19.56 13.23 -0.54
C LEU A 619 -20.79 14.15 -0.58
N ILE A 620 -21.28 14.50 -1.77
CA ILE A 620 -22.43 15.44 -1.96
C ILE A 620 -23.74 14.68 -2.14
N ALA A 621 -23.82 13.77 -3.10
CA ALA A 621 -25.03 13.00 -3.37
C ALA A 621 -25.36 12.00 -2.26
N GLY A 622 -24.39 11.64 -1.45
CA GLY A 622 -24.52 10.88 -0.20
C GLY A 622 -24.90 9.41 -0.38
N VAL A 623 -25.63 9.04 -1.40
CA VAL A 623 -26.17 7.69 -1.55
C VAL A 623 -26.12 7.21 -2.97
N HIS A 624 -25.39 6.12 -3.24
CA HIS A 624 -25.52 5.33 -4.45
C HIS A 624 -25.68 3.84 -4.09
N THR A 625 -26.71 3.54 -3.31
CA THR A 625 -27.09 2.16 -3.00
C THR A 625 -27.74 1.50 -4.22
N PRO A 626 -27.72 0.17 -4.36
CA PRO A 626 -28.28 -0.49 -5.54
C PRO A 626 -29.78 -0.23 -5.74
N TRP A 627 -30.52 0.04 -4.66
CA TRP A 627 -31.93 0.37 -4.72
C TRP A 627 -32.23 1.84 -5.06
N SER A 628 -31.20 2.70 -5.10
CA SER A 628 -31.35 4.08 -5.60
C SER A 628 -31.51 4.15 -7.11
N TYR A 629 -31.22 3.07 -7.84
CA TYR A 629 -31.35 3.00 -9.30
C TYR A 629 -32.63 2.26 -9.71
N ASP A 630 -32.53 0.93 -9.87
CA ASP A 630 -33.65 0.11 -10.32
C ASP A 630 -33.55 -1.36 -9.88
N ALA A 631 -34.61 -2.14 -10.18
CA ALA A 631 -34.66 -3.55 -9.85
C ALA A 631 -33.58 -4.40 -10.54
N GLN A 632 -33.12 -4.01 -11.72
CA GLN A 632 -32.00 -4.69 -12.41
C GLN A 632 -30.71 -4.51 -11.62
N THR A 633 -30.43 -3.29 -11.18
CA THR A 633 -29.23 -2.97 -10.39
C THR A 633 -29.22 -3.75 -9.08
N VAL A 634 -30.36 -3.83 -8.39
CA VAL A 634 -30.49 -4.63 -7.16
C VAL A 634 -30.19 -6.12 -7.43
N ARG A 635 -30.76 -6.70 -8.48
CA ARG A 635 -30.50 -8.11 -8.83
C ARG A 635 -29.04 -8.36 -9.17
N THR A 636 -28.44 -7.49 -9.98
CA THR A 636 -27.02 -7.60 -10.39
C THR A 636 -26.09 -7.45 -9.20
N TYR A 637 -26.28 -6.41 -8.38
CA TYR A 637 -25.46 -6.18 -7.19
C TYR A 637 -25.54 -7.38 -6.23
N ARG A 638 -26.73 -7.92 -5.99
CA ARG A 638 -26.93 -9.13 -5.17
C ARG A 638 -26.20 -10.36 -5.74
N ALA A 639 -26.16 -10.51 -7.06
CA ALA A 639 -25.40 -11.61 -7.71
C ALA A 639 -23.87 -11.42 -7.50
N LEU A 640 -23.38 -10.19 -7.61
CA LEU A 640 -21.96 -9.85 -7.39
C LEU A 640 -21.54 -10.02 -5.92
N THR A 641 -22.39 -9.62 -4.96
CA THR A 641 -22.13 -9.90 -3.54
C THR A 641 -22.04 -11.39 -3.25
N ARG A 642 -22.88 -12.20 -3.88
CA ARG A 642 -22.81 -13.69 -3.77
C ARG A 642 -21.55 -14.25 -4.42
N LEU A 643 -21.11 -13.69 -5.56
CA LEU A 643 -19.84 -14.09 -6.18
C LEU A 643 -18.68 -13.81 -5.22
N HIS A 644 -18.65 -12.64 -4.59
CA HIS A 644 -17.64 -12.29 -3.59
C HIS A 644 -17.64 -13.25 -2.40
N GLN A 645 -18.82 -13.58 -1.84
CA GLN A 645 -18.93 -14.56 -0.75
C GLN A 645 -18.42 -15.96 -1.14
N ARG A 646 -18.61 -16.38 -2.40
CA ARG A 646 -18.02 -17.62 -2.90
C ARG A 646 -16.51 -17.58 -3.00
N ALA A 647 -15.94 -16.39 -3.22
CA ALA A 647 -14.49 -16.18 -3.26
C ALA A 647 -13.85 -16.03 -1.87
N GLU A 648 -14.62 -15.73 -0.83
CA GLU A 648 -14.13 -15.51 0.55
C GLU A 648 -13.17 -16.62 1.04
N PRO A 649 -13.48 -17.93 0.95
CA PRO A 649 -12.57 -18.98 1.40
C PRO A 649 -11.25 -19.00 0.62
N LEU A 650 -11.28 -18.70 -0.69
CA LEU A 650 -10.08 -18.57 -1.52
C LEU A 650 -9.24 -17.38 -1.05
N ILE A 651 -9.86 -16.21 -0.92
CA ILE A 651 -9.20 -14.96 -0.48
C ILE A 651 -8.50 -15.19 0.86
N LEU A 652 -9.18 -15.73 1.87
CA LEU A 652 -8.61 -16.02 3.19
C LEU A 652 -7.45 -17.02 3.13
N ARG A 653 -7.56 -18.05 2.31
CA ARG A 653 -6.48 -19.04 2.11
C ARG A 653 -5.25 -18.36 1.50
N LEU A 654 -5.44 -17.56 0.46
CA LEU A 654 -4.38 -16.81 -0.19
C LEU A 654 -3.77 -15.77 0.75
N TRP A 655 -4.58 -15.13 1.57
CA TRP A 655 -4.09 -14.16 2.56
C TRP A 655 -3.19 -14.80 3.62
N ARG A 656 -3.63 -15.93 4.18
CA ARG A 656 -2.79 -16.69 5.11
C ARG A 656 -1.47 -17.14 4.48
N ALA A 657 -1.49 -17.50 3.20
CA ALA A 657 -0.27 -17.79 2.46
C ALA A 657 0.59 -16.54 2.28
N ALA A 658 -0.01 -15.39 1.94
CA ALA A 658 0.69 -14.12 1.74
C ALA A 658 1.40 -13.63 3.02
N VAL A 659 0.75 -13.76 4.17
CA VAL A 659 1.38 -13.43 5.47
C VAL A 659 2.66 -14.25 5.71
N ARG A 660 2.68 -15.52 5.29
CA ARG A 660 3.86 -16.38 5.43
C ARG A 660 4.91 -16.12 4.35
N THR A 661 4.49 -15.98 3.10
CA THR A 661 5.38 -16.00 1.94
C THR A 661 5.70 -14.62 1.36
N GLY A 662 4.88 -13.61 1.66
CA GLY A 662 4.95 -12.29 1.02
C GLY A 662 4.29 -12.21 -0.36
N ILE A 663 3.92 -13.34 -0.96
CA ILE A 663 3.28 -13.34 -2.29
C ILE A 663 1.81 -12.94 -2.16
N PRO A 664 1.39 -11.82 -2.79
CA PRO A 664 0.06 -11.26 -2.56
C PRO A 664 -1.07 -12.15 -3.09
N PRO A 665 -2.28 -12.02 -2.53
CA PRO A 665 -3.48 -12.66 -3.05
C PRO A 665 -3.84 -12.20 -4.46
N THR A 666 -3.83 -10.88 -4.69
CA THR A 666 -4.00 -10.24 -5.99
C THR A 666 -2.63 -10.02 -6.63
N ARG A 667 -2.44 -10.56 -7.82
CA ARG A 667 -1.12 -10.60 -8.48
C ARG A 667 -1.22 -9.95 -9.85
N PRO A 668 -0.33 -9.00 -10.19
CA PRO A 668 -0.24 -8.48 -11.54
C PRO A 668 0.15 -9.59 -12.53
N LEU A 669 -0.25 -9.45 -13.78
CA LEU A 669 0.00 -10.48 -14.80
C LEU A 669 1.50 -10.70 -15.05
N TRP A 670 2.31 -9.65 -14.97
CA TRP A 670 3.77 -9.77 -15.11
C TRP A 670 4.42 -10.69 -14.04
N LEU A 671 3.80 -10.79 -12.84
CA LEU A 671 4.26 -11.70 -11.78
C LEU A 671 3.78 -13.14 -12.01
N ALA A 672 2.63 -13.31 -12.68
CA ALA A 672 2.03 -14.59 -12.98
C ALA A 672 2.60 -15.25 -14.25
N ALA A 673 2.96 -14.44 -15.24
CA ALA A 673 3.52 -14.86 -16.52
C ALA A 673 4.79 -14.06 -16.87
N PRO A 674 5.88 -14.22 -16.10
CA PRO A 674 7.13 -13.49 -16.34
C PRO A 674 7.67 -13.83 -17.73
N GLY A 675 8.08 -12.80 -18.49
CA GLY A 675 8.56 -12.95 -19.85
C GLY A 675 7.49 -12.88 -20.97
N ASP A 676 6.20 -12.83 -20.64
CA ASP A 676 5.16 -12.52 -21.63
C ASP A 676 5.01 -10.98 -21.73
N ALA A 677 5.38 -10.43 -22.89
CA ALA A 677 5.34 -8.98 -23.14
C ALA A 677 3.93 -8.38 -23.05
N ARG A 678 2.88 -9.18 -23.27
CA ARG A 678 1.48 -8.72 -23.08
C ARG A 678 1.13 -8.62 -21.60
N ALA A 679 1.51 -9.64 -20.84
CA ALA A 679 1.33 -9.64 -19.39
C ALA A 679 2.11 -8.52 -18.70
N ALA A 680 3.29 -8.16 -19.23
CA ALA A 680 4.12 -7.07 -18.72
C ALA A 680 3.47 -5.69 -18.87
N ARG A 681 2.62 -5.51 -19.89
CA ARG A 681 1.95 -4.22 -20.20
C ARG A 681 0.52 -4.14 -19.66
N GLU A 682 -0.03 -5.28 -19.17
CA GLU A 682 -1.42 -5.32 -18.70
C GLU A 682 -1.51 -4.88 -17.25
N ASP A 683 -2.22 -3.79 -17.00
CA ASP A 683 -2.38 -3.18 -15.69
C ASP A 683 -3.84 -3.05 -15.21
N GLN A 684 -4.80 -3.54 -16.03
CA GLN A 684 -6.23 -3.56 -15.70
C GLN A 684 -6.78 -4.97 -15.46
N GLU A 685 -5.88 -5.95 -15.30
CA GLU A 685 -6.20 -7.34 -15.01
C GLU A 685 -5.34 -7.85 -13.87
N TRP A 686 -5.88 -8.81 -13.15
CA TRP A 686 -5.11 -9.50 -12.10
C TRP A 686 -5.42 -10.97 -11.99
N MET A 687 -4.48 -11.68 -11.39
CA MET A 687 -4.70 -13.03 -10.91
C MET A 687 -5.11 -13.01 -9.43
N LEU A 688 -6.22 -13.62 -9.06
CA LEU A 688 -6.53 -13.97 -7.69
C LEU A 688 -5.94 -15.36 -7.39
N GLY A 689 -4.80 -15.36 -6.72
CA GLY A 689 -3.95 -16.55 -6.62
C GLY A 689 -3.29 -16.92 -7.96
N ASP A 690 -3.19 -18.21 -8.25
CA ASP A 690 -2.64 -18.72 -9.51
C ASP A 690 -3.72 -19.27 -10.46
N ASP A 691 -4.98 -19.33 -10.00
CA ASP A 691 -6.05 -20.07 -10.67
C ASP A 691 -7.24 -19.24 -11.13
N VAL A 692 -7.35 -17.97 -10.74
CA VAL A 692 -8.45 -17.08 -11.16
C VAL A 692 -7.90 -15.84 -11.83
N LEU A 693 -8.28 -15.63 -13.09
CA LEU A 693 -7.98 -14.40 -13.86
C LEU A 693 -9.22 -13.50 -13.83
N VAL A 694 -9.01 -12.21 -13.54
CA VAL A 694 -10.07 -11.19 -13.44
C VAL A 694 -9.75 -10.03 -14.35
N ALA A 695 -10.71 -9.64 -15.19
CA ALA A 695 -10.55 -8.62 -16.22
C ALA A 695 -11.76 -7.67 -16.28
N PRO A 696 -11.88 -6.70 -15.35
CA PRO A 696 -13.04 -5.80 -15.28
C PRO A 696 -13.10 -4.83 -16.46
N VAL A 697 -14.28 -4.33 -16.77
CA VAL A 697 -14.50 -3.27 -17.73
C VAL A 697 -14.39 -1.92 -16.99
N VAL A 698 -13.43 -1.10 -17.38
CA VAL A 698 -13.16 0.23 -16.81
C VAL A 698 -13.33 1.36 -17.83
N ARG A 699 -14.08 1.10 -18.92
CA ARG A 699 -14.36 2.08 -19.97
C ARG A 699 -15.85 2.26 -20.14
N ARG A 700 -16.30 3.51 -20.15
CA ARG A 700 -17.70 3.90 -20.36
C ARG A 700 -18.26 3.31 -21.66
N GLY A 701 -19.46 2.78 -21.61
CA GLY A 701 -20.17 2.25 -22.76
C GLY A 701 -19.66 0.90 -23.29
N ALA A 702 -18.54 0.38 -22.82
CA ALA A 702 -17.96 -0.86 -23.34
C ALA A 702 -18.84 -2.08 -22.99
N ARG A 703 -19.02 -2.96 -23.97
CA ARG A 703 -19.78 -4.21 -23.82
C ARG A 703 -18.93 -5.45 -24.18
N SER A 704 -17.65 -5.24 -24.42
CA SER A 704 -16.63 -6.27 -24.57
C SER A 704 -15.29 -5.75 -24.03
N ARG A 705 -14.39 -6.68 -23.76
CA ARG A 705 -13.03 -6.36 -23.32
C ARG A 705 -12.03 -7.32 -23.97
N THR A 706 -10.88 -6.81 -24.40
CA THR A 706 -9.72 -7.64 -24.71
C THR A 706 -9.10 -8.14 -23.41
N VAL A 707 -8.98 -9.45 -23.23
CA VAL A 707 -8.41 -10.12 -22.08
C VAL A 707 -7.08 -10.74 -22.46
N VAL A 708 -6.06 -10.52 -21.64
CA VAL A 708 -4.73 -11.13 -21.76
C VAL A 708 -4.71 -12.41 -20.94
N PHE A 709 -4.65 -13.55 -21.61
CA PHE A 709 -4.62 -14.87 -20.96
C PHE A 709 -3.17 -15.33 -20.76
N PRO A 710 -2.74 -15.57 -19.51
CA PRO A 710 -1.47 -16.23 -19.24
C PRO A 710 -1.41 -17.66 -19.82
N PRO A 711 -0.22 -18.28 -19.94
CA PRO A 711 -0.10 -19.67 -20.39
C PRO A 711 -1.01 -20.64 -19.64
N GLY A 712 -1.67 -21.54 -20.36
CA GLY A 712 -2.57 -22.56 -19.83
C GLY A 712 -3.98 -22.55 -20.45
N CYS A 713 -4.86 -23.31 -19.85
CA CYS A 713 -6.27 -23.37 -20.22
C CYS A 713 -7.13 -22.61 -19.22
N TRP A 714 -8.03 -21.73 -19.72
CA TRP A 714 -8.88 -20.86 -18.95
C TRP A 714 -10.34 -21.02 -19.31
N ARG A 715 -11.22 -21.20 -18.33
CA ARG A 715 -12.66 -21.34 -18.50
C ARG A 715 -13.39 -20.18 -17.85
N HIS A 716 -14.20 -19.47 -18.62
CA HIS A 716 -15.03 -18.37 -18.11
C HIS A 716 -15.97 -18.86 -17.00
N GLY A 717 -15.99 -18.12 -15.88
CA GLY A 717 -16.70 -18.54 -14.67
C GLY A 717 -18.21 -18.69 -14.79
N GLU A 718 -18.84 -17.99 -15.74
CA GLU A 718 -20.29 -18.02 -15.93
C GLU A 718 -20.71 -18.76 -17.23
N THR A 719 -20.03 -18.44 -18.34
CA THR A 719 -20.47 -18.95 -19.67
C THR A 719 -19.86 -20.28 -20.06
N GLY A 720 -18.80 -20.70 -19.34
CA GLY A 720 -18.08 -21.92 -19.70
C GLY A 720 -17.16 -21.81 -20.93
N LEU A 721 -17.09 -20.62 -21.58
CA LEU A 721 -16.17 -20.38 -22.69
C LEU A 721 -14.73 -20.74 -22.27
N THR A 722 -14.06 -21.53 -23.09
CA THR A 722 -12.69 -21.99 -22.84
C THR A 722 -11.72 -21.27 -23.78
N VAL A 723 -10.63 -20.75 -23.21
CA VAL A 723 -9.56 -20.09 -23.97
C VAL A 723 -8.22 -20.72 -23.58
N ARG A 724 -7.39 -21.00 -24.58
CA ARG A 724 -6.01 -21.44 -24.36
C ARG A 724 -5.06 -20.25 -24.51
N GLY A 725 -4.30 -19.97 -23.45
CA GLY A 725 -3.21 -18.99 -23.44
C GLY A 725 -1.85 -19.64 -23.70
N PRO A 726 -0.80 -18.82 -23.98
CA PRO A 726 -0.81 -17.36 -23.95
C PRO A 726 -1.56 -16.74 -25.15
N ALA A 727 -2.49 -15.83 -24.90
CA ALA A 727 -3.32 -15.23 -25.95
C ALA A 727 -3.91 -13.88 -25.50
N SER A 728 -4.32 -13.05 -26.46
CA SER A 728 -5.25 -11.95 -26.23
C SER A 728 -6.53 -12.19 -27.00
N ARG A 729 -7.69 -12.05 -26.34
CA ARG A 729 -9.00 -12.32 -26.96
C ARG A 729 -10.03 -11.29 -26.51
N SER A 730 -10.86 -10.83 -27.43
CA SER A 730 -12.05 -10.06 -27.11
C SER A 730 -13.10 -10.96 -26.47
N VAL A 731 -13.61 -10.56 -25.33
CA VAL A 731 -14.63 -11.27 -24.55
C VAL A 731 -15.84 -10.37 -24.36
N ALA A 732 -17.04 -10.90 -24.58
CA ALA A 732 -18.28 -10.19 -24.35
C ALA A 732 -18.44 -9.89 -22.84
N ALA A 733 -18.70 -8.63 -22.52
CA ALA A 733 -18.87 -8.12 -21.17
C ALA A 733 -20.09 -7.19 -21.10
N PRO A 734 -21.32 -7.68 -21.30
CA PRO A 734 -22.51 -6.86 -21.10
C PRO A 734 -22.58 -6.35 -19.67
N LEU A 735 -23.26 -5.22 -19.46
CA LEU A 735 -23.41 -4.64 -18.13
C LEU A 735 -24.02 -5.63 -17.15
N GLY A 736 -23.38 -5.79 -16.00
CA GLY A 736 -23.76 -6.78 -14.98
C GLY A 736 -22.99 -8.10 -15.06
N ARG A 737 -22.06 -8.23 -16.01
CA ARG A 737 -21.24 -9.44 -16.17
C ARG A 737 -19.75 -9.11 -16.11
N LEU A 738 -19.09 -9.49 -15.04
CA LEU A 738 -17.63 -9.43 -14.91
C LEU A 738 -16.97 -10.51 -15.77
N PRO A 739 -16.02 -10.20 -16.66
CA PRO A 739 -15.14 -11.20 -17.26
C PRO A 739 -14.15 -11.75 -16.20
N TRP A 740 -14.35 -13.02 -15.82
CA TRP A 740 -13.43 -13.74 -14.94
C TRP A 740 -13.33 -15.20 -15.38
N PHE A 741 -12.16 -15.78 -15.17
CA PHE A 741 -11.85 -17.12 -15.67
C PHE A 741 -11.17 -17.95 -14.59
N VAL A 742 -11.41 -19.24 -14.60
CA VAL A 742 -10.69 -20.21 -13.77
C VAL A 742 -9.79 -21.10 -14.63
N ARG A 743 -8.67 -21.48 -14.09
CA ARG A 743 -7.78 -22.46 -14.73
C ARG A 743 -8.55 -23.78 -14.92
N CYS A 744 -8.48 -24.38 -16.11
CA CYS A 744 -9.17 -25.64 -16.39
C CYS A 744 -8.72 -26.74 -15.40
N GLY A 745 -9.67 -27.53 -14.94
CA GLY A 745 -9.40 -28.61 -13.98
C GLY A 745 -9.38 -28.14 -12.51
N THR A 746 -9.46 -26.83 -12.23
CA THR A 746 -9.55 -26.32 -10.86
C THR A 746 -10.95 -25.84 -10.49
N ARG A 747 -11.24 -25.79 -9.19
CA ARG A 747 -12.47 -25.24 -8.62
C ARG A 747 -12.13 -24.35 -7.40
N PRO A 748 -11.51 -23.18 -7.61
CA PRO A 748 -10.97 -22.37 -6.54
C PRO A 748 -12.06 -21.69 -5.69
N LEU A 749 -13.23 -21.38 -6.26
CA LEU A 749 -14.35 -20.74 -5.54
C LEU A 749 -15.26 -21.81 -4.91
N ALA A 750 -15.84 -21.45 -3.76
CA ALA A 750 -16.83 -22.29 -3.11
C ALA A 750 -18.07 -22.50 -4.00
N PRO A 751 -18.78 -23.63 -3.86
CA PRO A 751 -20.09 -23.82 -4.48
C PRO A 751 -21.02 -22.66 -4.11
N GLY A 752 -21.95 -22.31 -4.99
CA GLY A 752 -22.98 -21.31 -4.69
C GLY A 752 -23.82 -21.77 -3.51
N PHE A 753 -24.11 -20.89 -2.57
CA PHE A 753 -25.19 -21.15 -1.62
C PHE A 753 -26.49 -21.28 -2.42
N ALA A 754 -27.10 -22.45 -2.38
CA ALA A 754 -28.47 -22.62 -2.79
C ALA A 754 -29.34 -21.87 -1.77
N GLY A 755 -29.90 -20.71 -2.12
CA GLY A 755 -30.79 -19.92 -1.30
C GLY A 755 -31.78 -19.20 -2.15
#